data_cf0cd4ebd930b4790c768d4cf7aa866a
#
_entry.id   cf0cd4ebd930b4790c768d4cf7aa866a
#
_cell.length_a   1.000
_cell.length_b   1.000
_cell.length_c   1.000
_cell.angle_alpha   90.00
_cell.angle_beta   90.00
_cell.angle_gamma   90.00
#
_symmetry.space_group_name_H-M   'P 1'
#
loop_
_entity.id
_entity.type
_entity.pdbx_description
1 polymer ?
#
loop_
_entity_poly.entity_id
_entity_poly.type
_entity_poly.pdbx_seq_one_letter_code
_entity_poly.pdbx_strand_id
1 'polypeptide(L)'
;DTQAMKALILNSQGKTEEAFDLAKLALKNAMKSNVCWHVYGLLYRSVKNYDEAIKAYKFALRLDPDSRQIQRDLSLLQAQTRDWKGLVDSRRTMLTASSGVRANWTAMAIAHHMAGDYQAAEKVLNLYEETLKVPPPSTDLEHHEAVLYKNTIIAESGDYERALQGLKALYKSNPDRTAVMELRAEYLLKLDRKEEAEKAYRNLLERNSERRDYYDGLEKTLGLDKNDPASHAQLQELYKSFADKSERIDAPRRVPLDFLQGDAFREAADAYLTRVFRKGVPSTFANLKALYNDESKKQTIEQLVLGYASQDNNEENGKNWNLAVNYFLAQHYDYYLCRDLEKASEYIQKTISLNPSRQDYTFHLTKARITKHSGDLDAAAKQMNEAREMDLADRYINTKCAKYQLRNNQNDTAIETMGLFTRKEATGGPLGDLLDMQCMWYLFEDGEAYKRQKKLGLALKRFKSIHDIFDVWYEDQFDFHSFSLRKGMIRAYVDMIRWEDHLRQHPFYSRAAYSAIDIYVKLFDDPSTANGDLSDADKKKAEKKARKEKEKAEADKKAAAAAKATATSEDVVKKEDTDPQGEELLKTKDPLAEAMKYLSPLLEHSPLNIKSQQAGFEVFVRREKYLPALKCLVAASKIDSNDATVKEQTARLRKTRKLTIVPSSHSRHLTDNIQTVSGLKEPLPEKIKEVIDAELATLP
;
A
#
# COMPACT_ATOMS: atom_id res chain seq x y z
N ASP A 1 -42.83 -10.67 -3.88
CA ASP A 1 -41.85 -10.64 -2.75
C ASP A 1 -41.24 -12.03 -2.51
N THR A 2 -42.02 -13.12 -2.43
CA THR A 2 -41.51 -14.49 -2.20
C THR A 2 -40.48 -14.93 -3.26
N GLN A 3 -40.69 -14.62 -4.53
CA GLN A 3 -39.74 -14.90 -5.61
C GLN A 3 -38.45 -14.09 -5.45
N ALA A 4 -38.55 -12.83 -5.04
CA ALA A 4 -37.40 -11.99 -4.77
C ALA A 4 -36.55 -12.54 -3.61
N MET A 5 -37.20 -12.98 -2.51
CA MET A 5 -36.49 -13.59 -1.38
C MET A 5 -35.83 -14.93 -1.76
N LYS A 6 -36.53 -15.75 -2.61
CA LYS A 6 -35.92 -16.96 -3.15
C LYS A 6 -34.70 -16.66 -4.02
N ALA A 7 -34.72 -15.58 -4.81
CA ALA A 7 -33.59 -15.15 -5.61
C ALA A 7 -32.39 -14.80 -4.71
N LEU A 8 -32.61 -14.14 -3.57
CA LEU A 8 -31.55 -13.84 -2.61
C LEU A 8 -30.91 -15.10 -2.03
N ILE A 9 -31.75 -16.12 -1.71
CA ILE A 9 -31.28 -17.44 -1.23
C ILE A 9 -30.44 -18.13 -2.32
N LEU A 10 -30.91 -18.15 -3.57
CA LEU A 10 -30.16 -18.73 -4.69
C LEU A 10 -28.80 -18.07 -4.86
N ASN A 11 -28.74 -16.74 -4.74
CA ASN A 11 -27.48 -16.01 -4.82
C ASN A 11 -26.52 -16.39 -3.67
N SER A 12 -27.02 -16.55 -2.45
CA SER A 12 -26.20 -16.99 -1.31
C SER A 12 -25.67 -18.43 -1.48
N GLN A 13 -26.34 -19.25 -2.29
CA GLN A 13 -25.89 -20.58 -2.70
C GLN A 13 -24.90 -20.58 -3.87
N GLY A 14 -24.54 -19.38 -4.40
CA GLY A 14 -23.64 -19.23 -5.54
C GLY A 14 -24.30 -19.41 -6.92
N LYS A 15 -25.64 -19.55 -6.97
CA LYS A 15 -26.43 -19.68 -8.22
C LYS A 15 -26.88 -18.30 -8.71
N THR A 16 -25.90 -17.46 -9.05
CA THR A 16 -26.12 -16.03 -9.33
C THR A 16 -26.98 -15.81 -10.58
N GLU A 17 -26.77 -16.56 -11.66
CA GLU A 17 -27.59 -16.43 -12.90
C GLU A 17 -29.05 -16.75 -12.65
N GLU A 18 -29.34 -17.90 -12.02
CA GLU A 18 -30.70 -18.30 -11.64
C GLU A 18 -31.35 -17.22 -10.71
N ALA A 19 -30.56 -16.64 -9.82
CA ALA A 19 -31.02 -15.59 -8.92
C ALA A 19 -31.43 -14.32 -9.67
N PHE A 20 -30.64 -13.87 -10.64
CA PHE A 20 -30.98 -12.71 -11.47
C PHE A 20 -32.24 -12.97 -12.33
N ASP A 21 -32.39 -14.14 -12.93
CA ASP A 21 -33.55 -14.48 -13.75
C ASP A 21 -34.82 -14.52 -12.90
N LEU A 22 -34.77 -15.12 -11.71
CA LEU A 22 -35.88 -15.13 -10.78
C LEU A 22 -36.23 -13.72 -10.26
N ALA A 23 -35.24 -12.89 -10.00
CA ALA A 23 -35.46 -11.50 -9.56
C ALA A 23 -36.08 -10.64 -10.68
N LYS A 24 -35.64 -10.80 -11.93
CA LYS A 24 -36.29 -10.16 -13.09
C LYS A 24 -37.76 -10.59 -13.23
N LEU A 25 -38.05 -11.90 -13.05
CA LEU A 25 -39.40 -12.39 -13.04
C LEU A 25 -40.25 -11.81 -11.89
N ALA A 26 -39.66 -11.70 -10.69
CA ALA A 26 -40.30 -11.06 -9.55
C ALA A 26 -40.67 -9.61 -9.83
N LEU A 27 -39.75 -8.84 -10.44
CA LEU A 27 -39.98 -7.45 -10.86
C LEU A 27 -41.06 -7.35 -11.94
N LYS A 28 -41.07 -8.25 -12.91
CA LYS A 28 -42.12 -8.30 -13.95
C LYS A 28 -43.51 -8.51 -13.34
N ASN A 29 -43.60 -9.38 -12.31
CA ASN A 29 -44.85 -9.68 -11.62
C ASN A 29 -45.27 -8.63 -10.61
N ALA A 30 -44.34 -7.89 -10.03
CA ALA A 30 -44.57 -6.93 -8.96
C ALA A 30 -43.66 -5.66 -9.06
N MET A 31 -43.80 -4.94 -10.17
CA MET A 31 -42.93 -3.75 -10.46
C MET A 31 -43.03 -2.64 -9.42
N LYS A 32 -44.15 -2.56 -8.68
CA LYS A 32 -44.39 -1.61 -7.61
C LYS A 32 -43.95 -2.09 -6.22
N SER A 33 -43.30 -3.25 -6.12
CA SER A 33 -42.78 -3.74 -4.84
C SER A 33 -41.38 -3.17 -4.54
N ASN A 34 -41.25 -2.42 -3.44
CA ASN A 34 -39.97 -1.95 -2.93
C ASN A 34 -39.03 -3.11 -2.58
N VAL A 35 -39.59 -4.24 -2.06
CA VAL A 35 -38.83 -5.45 -1.72
C VAL A 35 -38.16 -6.07 -2.96
N CYS A 36 -38.90 -6.16 -4.08
CA CYS A 36 -38.33 -6.71 -5.33
C CYS A 36 -37.17 -5.86 -5.86
N TRP A 37 -37.32 -4.53 -5.84
CA TRP A 37 -36.25 -3.62 -6.24
C TRP A 37 -35.05 -3.63 -5.28
N HIS A 38 -35.31 -3.72 -3.97
CA HIS A 38 -34.25 -3.82 -2.97
C HIS A 38 -33.42 -5.09 -3.18
N VAL A 39 -34.08 -6.25 -3.32
CA VAL A 39 -33.40 -7.52 -3.58
C VAL A 39 -32.62 -7.47 -4.90
N TYR A 40 -33.17 -6.86 -5.94
CA TYR A 40 -32.48 -6.71 -7.21
C TYR A 40 -31.20 -5.87 -7.05
N GLY A 41 -31.25 -4.81 -6.24
CA GLY A 41 -30.07 -4.03 -5.87
C GLY A 41 -29.05 -4.84 -5.05
N LEU A 42 -29.49 -5.68 -4.12
CA LEU A 42 -28.61 -6.59 -3.37
C LEU A 42 -27.88 -7.59 -4.29
N LEU A 43 -28.58 -8.10 -5.32
CA LEU A 43 -27.96 -8.98 -6.32
C LEU A 43 -26.88 -8.22 -7.12
N TYR A 44 -27.17 -6.99 -7.58
CA TYR A 44 -26.16 -6.19 -8.26
C TYR A 44 -24.96 -5.85 -7.36
N ARG A 45 -25.20 -5.56 -6.08
CA ARG A 45 -24.11 -5.37 -5.10
C ARG A 45 -23.25 -6.62 -4.97
N SER A 46 -23.84 -7.81 -4.95
CA SER A 46 -23.12 -9.08 -4.81
C SER A 46 -22.18 -9.37 -5.99
N VAL A 47 -22.50 -8.87 -7.17
CA VAL A 47 -21.65 -8.95 -8.38
C VAL A 47 -20.80 -7.68 -8.59
N LYS A 48 -20.74 -6.81 -7.59
CA LYS A 48 -19.94 -5.56 -7.58
C LYS A 48 -20.35 -4.54 -8.67
N ASN A 49 -21.56 -4.66 -9.21
CA ASN A 49 -22.14 -3.68 -10.10
C ASN A 49 -22.88 -2.61 -9.28
N TYR A 50 -22.12 -1.72 -8.67
CA TYR A 50 -22.63 -0.74 -7.71
C TYR A 50 -23.53 0.33 -8.36
N ASP A 51 -23.27 0.69 -9.61
CA ASP A 51 -24.09 1.67 -10.34
C ASP A 51 -25.53 1.20 -10.53
N GLU A 52 -25.70 -0.04 -10.95
CA GLU A 52 -27.04 -0.65 -11.08
C GLU A 52 -27.69 -0.90 -9.72
N ALA A 53 -26.91 -1.25 -8.70
CA ALA A 53 -27.40 -1.38 -7.33
C ALA A 53 -27.94 -0.04 -6.79
N ILE A 54 -27.22 1.06 -6.99
CA ILE A 54 -27.66 2.43 -6.61
C ILE A 54 -28.96 2.79 -7.33
N LYS A 55 -29.09 2.53 -8.63
CA LYS A 55 -30.32 2.78 -9.39
C LYS A 55 -31.50 2.00 -8.82
N ALA A 56 -31.30 0.71 -8.54
CA ALA A 56 -32.33 -0.16 -7.96
C ALA A 56 -32.77 0.33 -6.57
N TYR A 57 -31.83 0.69 -5.69
CA TYR A 57 -32.16 1.23 -4.37
C TYR A 57 -32.86 2.59 -4.45
N LYS A 58 -32.42 3.51 -5.32
CA LYS A 58 -33.13 4.78 -5.56
C LYS A 58 -34.56 4.55 -6.04
N PHE A 59 -34.78 3.53 -6.86
CA PHE A 59 -36.13 3.18 -7.31
C PHE A 59 -36.97 2.57 -6.17
N ALA A 60 -36.39 1.67 -5.38
CA ALA A 60 -37.08 1.10 -4.22
C ALA A 60 -37.51 2.17 -3.21
N LEU A 61 -36.66 3.20 -2.97
CA LEU A 61 -36.98 4.34 -2.10
C LEU A 61 -38.05 5.29 -2.67
N ARG A 62 -38.26 5.33 -3.99
CA ARG A 62 -39.41 6.04 -4.56
C ARG A 62 -40.73 5.36 -4.22
N LEU A 63 -40.73 4.05 -4.05
CA LEU A 63 -41.89 3.25 -3.70
C LEU A 63 -42.15 3.22 -2.18
N ASP A 64 -41.08 3.27 -1.39
CA ASP A 64 -41.12 3.30 0.07
C ASP A 64 -40.02 4.24 0.60
N PRO A 65 -40.30 5.56 0.69
CA PRO A 65 -39.33 6.56 1.12
C PRO A 65 -38.85 6.40 2.56
N ASP A 66 -39.65 5.77 3.42
CA ASP A 66 -39.39 5.63 4.85
C ASP A 66 -38.60 4.37 5.21
N SER A 67 -38.25 3.54 4.25
CA SER A 67 -37.47 2.33 4.46
C SER A 67 -36.03 2.62 4.92
N ARG A 68 -35.84 2.59 6.24
CA ARG A 68 -34.51 2.84 6.86
C ARG A 68 -33.43 1.87 6.40
N GLN A 69 -33.81 0.64 6.05
CA GLN A 69 -32.88 -0.38 5.57
C GLN A 69 -32.32 0.03 4.20
N ILE A 70 -33.19 0.37 3.25
CA ILE A 70 -32.78 0.75 1.90
C ILE A 70 -32.00 2.08 1.91
N GLN A 71 -32.40 3.04 2.76
CA GLN A 71 -31.65 4.29 2.96
C GLN A 71 -30.21 4.03 3.44
N ARG A 72 -30.03 3.10 4.39
CA ARG A 72 -28.70 2.66 4.85
C ARG A 72 -27.89 2.05 3.71
N ASP A 73 -28.45 1.05 3.02
CA ASP A 73 -27.77 0.32 1.97
C ASP A 73 -27.35 1.26 0.82
N LEU A 74 -28.23 2.20 0.44
CA LEU A 74 -27.92 3.23 -0.55
C LEU A 74 -26.76 4.12 -0.07
N SER A 75 -26.82 4.60 1.17
CA SER A 75 -25.79 5.51 1.69
C SER A 75 -24.42 4.84 1.81
N LEU A 76 -24.37 3.52 2.10
CA LEU A 76 -23.11 2.74 2.11
C LEU A 76 -22.52 2.65 0.70
N LEU A 77 -23.35 2.35 -0.31
CA LEU A 77 -22.89 2.29 -1.70
C LEU A 77 -22.41 3.64 -2.21
N GLN A 78 -23.13 4.73 -1.88
CA GLN A 78 -22.73 6.09 -2.28
C GLN A 78 -21.38 6.48 -1.65
N ALA A 79 -21.13 6.13 -0.39
CA ALA A 79 -19.83 6.34 0.25
C ALA A 79 -18.73 5.51 -0.43
N GLN A 80 -19.02 4.24 -0.73
CA GLN A 80 -18.08 3.33 -1.39
C GLN A 80 -17.70 3.80 -2.79
N THR A 81 -18.66 4.28 -3.55
CA THR A 81 -18.44 4.76 -4.94
C THR A 81 -18.06 6.23 -5.03
N ARG A 82 -17.90 6.91 -3.89
CA ARG A 82 -17.59 8.37 -3.82
C ARG A 82 -18.66 9.25 -4.48
N ASP A 83 -19.92 8.77 -4.55
CA ASP A 83 -21.08 9.60 -4.94
C ASP A 83 -21.44 10.56 -3.78
N TRP A 84 -20.54 11.54 -3.53
CA TRP A 84 -20.68 12.46 -2.41
C TRP A 84 -21.95 13.31 -2.48
N LYS A 85 -22.36 13.72 -3.69
CA LYS A 85 -23.59 14.51 -3.89
C LYS A 85 -24.83 13.69 -3.53
N GLY A 86 -24.90 12.46 -4.05
CA GLY A 86 -25.98 11.54 -3.70
C GLY A 86 -25.99 11.19 -2.21
N LEU A 87 -24.80 11.04 -1.61
CA LEU A 87 -24.67 10.76 -0.18
C LEU A 87 -25.22 11.91 0.68
N VAL A 88 -24.97 13.18 0.32
CA VAL A 88 -25.53 14.34 1.02
C VAL A 88 -27.06 14.25 1.06
N ASP A 89 -27.73 13.95 -0.05
CA ASP A 89 -29.19 13.84 -0.10
C ASP A 89 -29.70 12.66 0.77
N SER A 90 -29.06 11.52 0.69
CA SER A 90 -29.41 10.35 1.53
C SER A 90 -29.21 10.64 3.02
N ARG A 91 -28.11 11.28 3.42
CA ARG A 91 -27.82 11.63 4.82
C ARG A 91 -28.76 12.73 5.34
N ARG A 92 -29.19 13.66 4.48
CA ARG A 92 -30.22 14.65 4.84
C ARG A 92 -31.52 13.96 5.23
N THR A 93 -32.00 13.03 4.40
CA THR A 93 -33.22 12.26 4.69
C THR A 93 -33.10 11.49 6.00
N MET A 94 -31.98 10.82 6.23
CA MET A 94 -31.73 10.06 7.46
C MET A 94 -31.66 10.96 8.70
N LEU A 95 -31.03 12.11 8.60
CA LEU A 95 -30.93 13.09 9.69
C LEU A 95 -32.31 13.67 10.04
N THR A 96 -33.11 14.03 9.03
CA THR A 96 -34.49 14.54 9.23
C THR A 96 -35.35 13.49 9.92
N ALA A 97 -35.24 12.23 9.54
CA ALA A 97 -36.01 11.13 10.12
C ALA A 97 -35.56 10.76 11.57
N SER A 98 -34.32 11.08 11.95
CA SER A 98 -33.76 10.70 13.26
C SER A 98 -32.70 11.70 13.74
N SER A 99 -33.14 12.92 14.04
CA SER A 99 -32.28 14.04 14.48
C SER A 99 -31.68 13.86 15.89
N GLY A 100 -32.24 12.98 16.71
CA GLY A 100 -31.69 12.68 18.04
C GLY A 100 -30.43 11.83 18.05
N VAL A 101 -29.98 11.32 16.90
CA VAL A 101 -28.82 10.43 16.78
C VAL A 101 -27.60 11.22 16.31
N ARG A 102 -26.60 11.40 17.19
CA ARG A 102 -25.33 12.11 16.89
C ARG A 102 -24.68 11.64 15.60
N ALA A 103 -24.62 10.33 15.36
CA ALA A 103 -24.01 9.76 14.17
C ALA A 103 -24.63 10.25 12.85
N ASN A 104 -25.91 10.65 12.85
CA ASN A 104 -26.55 11.22 11.64
C ASN A 104 -26.04 12.64 11.34
N TRP A 105 -25.78 13.45 12.38
CA TRP A 105 -25.20 14.78 12.22
C TRP A 105 -23.77 14.72 11.71
N THR A 106 -22.94 13.89 12.34
CA THR A 106 -21.54 13.71 11.91
C THR A 106 -21.44 13.10 10.52
N ALA A 107 -22.29 12.12 10.17
CA ALA A 107 -22.35 11.54 8.84
C ALA A 107 -22.78 12.56 7.76
N MET A 108 -23.72 13.46 8.09
CA MET A 108 -24.14 14.55 7.19
C MET A 108 -23.00 15.54 6.99
N ALA A 109 -22.31 15.94 8.07
CA ALA A 109 -21.15 16.83 7.99
C ALA A 109 -20.02 16.23 7.14
N ILE A 110 -19.71 14.93 7.32
CA ILE A 110 -18.72 14.23 6.51
C ILE A 110 -19.12 14.21 5.03
N ALA A 111 -20.39 13.95 4.72
CA ALA A 111 -20.87 13.94 3.33
C ALA A 111 -20.67 15.31 2.65
N HIS A 112 -21.00 16.41 3.32
CA HIS A 112 -20.73 17.76 2.82
C HIS A 112 -19.23 18.05 2.71
N HIS A 113 -18.44 17.69 3.72
CA HIS A 113 -16.98 17.87 3.71
C HIS A 113 -16.33 17.15 2.53
N MET A 114 -16.67 15.88 2.31
CA MET A 114 -16.13 15.09 1.20
C MET A 114 -16.64 15.58 -0.17
N ALA A 115 -17.80 16.24 -0.20
CA ALA A 115 -18.29 16.92 -1.40
C ALA A 115 -17.61 18.28 -1.68
N GLY A 116 -16.72 18.74 -0.78
CA GLY A 116 -16.04 20.04 -0.87
C GLY A 116 -16.87 21.22 -0.37
N ASP A 117 -18.03 20.98 0.24
CA ASP A 117 -18.90 22.01 0.79
C ASP A 117 -18.61 22.22 2.28
N TYR A 118 -17.47 22.89 2.56
CA TYR A 118 -16.98 23.13 3.92
C TYR A 118 -17.97 23.96 4.76
N GLN A 119 -18.65 24.94 4.15
CA GLN A 119 -19.59 25.82 4.85
C GLN A 119 -20.81 25.04 5.33
N ALA A 120 -21.38 24.20 4.47
CA ALA A 120 -22.51 23.37 4.87
C ALA A 120 -22.11 22.31 5.92
N ALA A 121 -20.91 21.74 5.79
CA ALA A 121 -20.38 20.77 6.78
C ALA A 121 -20.25 21.41 8.16
N GLU A 122 -19.67 22.60 8.26
CA GLU A 122 -19.57 23.36 9.50
C GLU A 122 -20.95 23.73 10.05
N LYS A 123 -21.86 24.21 9.21
CA LYS A 123 -23.22 24.57 9.62
C LYS A 123 -23.97 23.40 10.25
N VAL A 124 -23.85 22.23 9.69
CA VAL A 124 -24.45 20.99 10.24
C VAL A 124 -23.95 20.72 11.65
N LEU A 125 -22.64 20.84 11.91
CA LEU A 125 -22.07 20.62 13.23
C LEU A 125 -22.42 21.74 14.23
N ASN A 126 -22.54 22.98 13.79
CA ASN A 126 -23.05 24.10 14.62
C ASN A 126 -24.49 23.83 15.06
N LEU A 127 -25.36 23.46 14.12
CA LEU A 127 -26.76 23.12 14.42
C LEU A 127 -26.85 21.93 15.39
N TYR A 128 -25.95 20.92 15.25
CA TYR A 128 -25.88 19.84 16.21
C TYR A 128 -25.54 20.35 17.63
N GLU A 129 -24.54 21.22 17.78
CA GLU A 129 -24.17 21.79 19.07
C GLU A 129 -25.32 22.62 19.69
N GLU A 130 -26.07 23.36 18.88
CA GLU A 130 -27.25 24.12 19.32
C GLU A 130 -28.39 23.20 19.84
N THR A 131 -28.47 21.95 19.40
CA THR A 131 -29.46 21.00 19.92
C THR A 131 -29.13 20.47 21.31
N LEU A 132 -27.91 20.68 21.78
CA LEU A 132 -27.46 20.17 23.10
C LEU A 132 -27.98 21.05 24.22
N LYS A 133 -28.92 20.53 25.01
CA LYS A 133 -29.53 21.26 26.15
C LYS A 133 -28.56 21.44 27.32
N VAL A 134 -27.58 20.53 27.45
CA VAL A 134 -26.58 20.53 28.52
C VAL A 134 -25.21 20.32 27.89
N PRO A 135 -24.18 21.06 28.33
CA PRO A 135 -22.82 20.83 27.84
C PRO A 135 -22.40 19.37 28.07
N PRO A 136 -21.88 18.67 27.05
CA PRO A 136 -21.42 17.31 27.20
C PRO A 136 -20.27 17.21 28.21
N PRO A 137 -20.20 16.13 29.00
CA PRO A 137 -19.13 15.95 29.96
C PRO A 137 -17.77 15.78 29.28
N SER A 138 -16.68 16.08 29.98
CA SER A 138 -15.30 15.92 29.47
C SER A 138 -14.93 14.48 29.10
N THR A 139 -15.73 13.51 29.55
CA THR A 139 -15.60 12.08 29.23
C THR A 139 -16.28 11.68 27.92
N ASP A 140 -17.07 12.56 27.30
CA ASP A 140 -17.74 12.31 26.00
C ASP A 140 -16.72 12.46 24.85
N LEU A 141 -15.95 11.42 24.60
CA LEU A 141 -14.92 11.41 23.56
C LEU A 141 -15.48 11.65 22.16
N GLU A 142 -16.68 11.15 21.87
CA GLU A 142 -17.32 11.31 20.55
C GLU A 142 -17.72 12.78 20.29
N HIS A 143 -18.14 13.49 21.33
CA HIS A 143 -18.42 14.93 21.22
C HIS A 143 -17.12 15.70 20.97
N HIS A 144 -16.08 15.43 21.74
CA HIS A 144 -14.79 16.11 21.60
C HIS A 144 -14.15 15.85 20.22
N GLU A 145 -14.33 14.66 19.68
CA GLU A 145 -13.90 14.33 18.32
C GLU A 145 -14.69 15.12 17.26
N ALA A 146 -16.01 15.23 17.41
CA ALA A 146 -16.85 16.01 16.48
C ALA A 146 -16.49 17.49 16.47
N VAL A 147 -16.22 18.09 17.65
CA VAL A 147 -15.82 19.51 17.74
C VAL A 147 -14.43 19.75 17.16
N LEU A 148 -13.48 18.82 17.42
CA LEU A 148 -12.13 18.92 16.82
C LEU A 148 -12.20 18.74 15.29
N TYR A 149 -13.03 17.84 14.81
CA TYR A 149 -13.29 17.65 13.38
C TYR A 149 -13.90 18.90 12.74
N LYS A 150 -14.87 19.57 13.40
CA LYS A 150 -15.40 20.86 12.95
C LYS A 150 -14.28 21.90 12.77
N ASN A 151 -13.35 21.94 13.71
CA ASN A 151 -12.20 22.85 13.64
C ASN A 151 -11.31 22.55 12.42
N THR A 152 -11.08 21.29 12.09
CA THR A 152 -10.32 20.93 10.86
C THR A 152 -11.05 21.32 9.59
N ILE A 153 -12.38 21.21 9.53
CA ILE A 153 -13.19 21.67 8.39
C ILE A 153 -13.03 23.17 8.18
N ILE A 154 -13.08 23.96 9.27
CA ILE A 154 -12.88 25.43 9.20
C ILE A 154 -11.49 25.76 8.66
N ALA A 155 -10.46 25.05 9.10
CA ALA A 155 -9.10 25.24 8.61
C ALA A 155 -8.95 24.84 7.14
N GLU A 156 -9.52 23.72 6.71
CA GLU A 156 -9.51 23.28 5.31
C GLU A 156 -10.29 24.22 4.38
N SER A 157 -11.28 24.97 4.91
CA SER A 157 -11.93 26.03 4.15
C SER A 157 -11.05 27.28 3.90
N GLY A 158 -9.86 27.32 4.53
CA GLY A 158 -8.89 28.43 4.44
C GLY A 158 -9.00 29.47 5.58
N ASP A 159 -9.98 29.36 6.48
CA ASP A 159 -10.16 30.29 7.59
C ASP A 159 -9.36 29.87 8.84
N TYR A 160 -8.05 29.95 8.72
CA TYR A 160 -7.14 29.56 9.79
C TYR A 160 -7.25 30.45 11.05
N GLU A 161 -7.64 31.73 10.91
CA GLU A 161 -7.79 32.62 12.06
C GLU A 161 -8.96 32.17 12.95
N ARG A 162 -10.11 31.88 12.36
CA ARG A 162 -11.28 31.38 13.10
C ARG A 162 -11.04 29.98 13.66
N ALA A 163 -10.34 29.11 12.90
CA ALA A 163 -9.93 27.80 13.38
C ALA A 163 -9.01 27.92 14.61
N LEU A 164 -8.02 28.82 14.56
CA LEU A 164 -7.11 29.07 15.68
C LEU A 164 -7.83 29.60 16.94
N GLN A 165 -8.79 30.49 16.78
CA GLN A 165 -9.62 30.99 17.89
C GLN A 165 -10.41 29.86 18.54
N GLY A 166 -10.99 28.96 17.73
CA GLY A 166 -11.70 27.76 18.21
C GLY A 166 -10.83 26.84 19.07
N LEU A 167 -9.55 26.64 18.68
CA LEU A 167 -8.62 25.78 19.42
C LEU A 167 -8.33 26.27 20.85
N LYS A 168 -8.45 27.58 21.14
CA LYS A 168 -8.23 28.09 22.51
C LYS A 168 -9.24 27.53 23.51
N ALA A 169 -10.48 27.38 23.10
CA ALA A 169 -11.53 26.79 23.93
C ALA A 169 -11.31 25.28 24.08
N LEU A 170 -10.89 24.60 22.99
CA LEU A 170 -10.69 23.16 22.96
C LEU A 170 -9.50 22.67 23.80
N TYR A 171 -8.46 23.47 23.96
CA TYR A 171 -7.25 23.04 24.66
C TYR A 171 -7.49 22.56 26.10
N LYS A 172 -8.46 23.15 26.80
CA LYS A 172 -8.79 22.80 28.19
C LYS A 172 -9.76 21.60 28.28
N SER A 173 -10.65 21.48 27.34
CA SER A 173 -11.77 20.53 27.35
C SER A 173 -11.48 19.23 26.58
N ASN A 174 -10.71 19.30 25.50
CA ASN A 174 -10.47 18.16 24.64
C ASN A 174 -9.38 17.23 25.23
N PRO A 175 -9.61 15.92 25.33
CA PRO A 175 -8.64 14.96 25.84
C PRO A 175 -7.43 14.79 24.91
N ASP A 176 -7.58 14.98 23.59
CA ASP A 176 -6.49 14.92 22.61
C ASP A 176 -5.73 16.26 22.55
N ARG A 177 -5.08 16.60 23.64
CA ARG A 177 -4.33 17.85 23.77
C ARG A 177 -3.17 17.95 22.79
N THR A 178 -2.57 16.82 22.43
CA THR A 178 -1.44 16.79 21.47
C THR A 178 -1.91 17.22 20.10
N ALA A 179 -3.01 16.68 19.59
CA ALA A 179 -3.58 17.12 18.32
C ALA A 179 -3.95 18.60 18.33
N VAL A 180 -4.55 19.10 19.42
CA VAL A 180 -4.87 20.54 19.55
C VAL A 180 -3.59 21.39 19.50
N MET A 181 -2.50 20.97 20.12
CA MET A 181 -1.20 21.69 20.07
C MET A 181 -0.59 21.65 18.66
N GLU A 182 -0.64 20.52 17.99
CA GLU A 182 -0.15 20.35 16.62
C GLU A 182 -0.89 21.25 15.65
N LEU A 183 -2.23 21.19 15.65
CA LEU A 183 -3.08 22.03 14.82
C LEU A 183 -2.83 23.53 15.12
N ARG A 184 -2.67 23.89 16.39
CA ARG A 184 -2.37 25.28 16.76
C ARG A 184 -1.06 25.76 16.16
N ALA A 185 0.00 24.96 16.24
CA ALA A 185 1.30 25.30 15.68
C ALA A 185 1.23 25.44 14.16
N GLU A 186 0.53 24.53 13.50
CA GLU A 186 0.33 24.57 12.05
C GLU A 186 -0.47 25.80 11.62
N TYR A 187 -1.59 26.13 12.28
CA TYR A 187 -2.40 27.29 11.92
C TYR A 187 -1.66 28.61 12.14
N LEU A 188 -0.89 28.72 13.21
CA LEU A 188 -0.03 29.88 13.47
C LEU A 188 0.99 30.06 12.35
N LEU A 189 1.61 28.97 11.88
CA LEU A 189 2.53 28.99 10.75
C LEU A 189 1.83 29.42 9.45
N LYS A 190 0.63 28.88 9.17
CA LYS A 190 -0.19 29.27 8.00
C LYS A 190 -0.59 30.73 8.00
N LEU A 191 -0.78 31.32 9.18
CA LEU A 191 -1.12 32.73 9.37
C LEU A 191 0.12 33.65 9.43
N ASP A 192 1.33 33.13 9.23
CA ASP A 192 2.60 33.85 9.34
C ASP A 192 2.80 34.54 10.71
N ARG A 193 2.19 34.00 11.79
CA ARG A 193 2.33 34.49 13.17
C ARG A 193 3.58 33.86 13.80
N LYS A 194 4.75 34.27 13.31
CA LYS A 194 6.05 33.59 13.55
C LYS A 194 6.39 33.42 15.02
N GLU A 195 6.29 34.47 15.84
CA GLU A 195 6.66 34.42 17.26
C GLU A 195 5.81 33.41 18.05
N GLU A 196 4.50 33.36 17.76
CA GLU A 196 3.59 32.44 18.43
C GLU A 196 3.78 31.01 17.90
N ALA A 197 4.02 30.85 16.59
CA ALA A 197 4.28 29.55 15.97
C ALA A 197 5.60 28.96 16.52
N GLU A 198 6.67 29.75 16.63
CA GLU A 198 7.93 29.33 17.26
C GLU A 198 7.71 28.80 18.67
N LYS A 199 7.01 29.56 19.51
CA LYS A 199 6.68 29.14 20.87
C LYS A 199 5.86 27.84 20.89
N ALA A 200 4.93 27.68 19.96
CA ALA A 200 4.11 26.48 19.86
C ALA A 200 4.92 25.26 19.46
N TYR A 201 5.81 25.35 18.45
CA TYR A 201 6.68 24.25 18.03
C TYR A 201 7.73 23.90 19.10
N ARG A 202 8.29 24.90 19.80
CA ARG A 202 9.20 24.65 20.93
C ARG A 202 8.51 23.87 22.05
N ASN A 203 7.26 24.20 22.39
CA ASN A 203 6.48 23.44 23.37
C ASN A 203 6.19 22.00 22.92
N LEU A 204 5.98 21.77 21.63
CA LEU A 204 5.83 20.42 21.08
C LEU A 204 7.13 19.62 21.17
N LEU A 205 8.27 20.24 20.87
CA LEU A 205 9.60 19.65 20.99
C LEU A 205 10.00 19.37 22.44
N GLU A 206 9.52 20.13 23.42
CA GLU A 206 9.68 19.80 24.83
C GLU A 206 8.95 18.52 25.23
N ARG A 207 7.82 18.22 24.59
CA ARG A 207 7.08 16.97 24.80
C ARG A 207 7.70 15.79 24.05
N ASN A 208 8.12 16.00 22.82
CA ASN A 208 8.74 14.94 22.01
C ASN A 208 9.85 15.53 21.12
N SER A 209 11.07 15.52 21.64
CA SER A 209 12.26 16.01 20.96
C SER A 209 12.75 15.08 19.83
N GLU A 210 12.17 13.89 19.65
CA GLU A 210 12.53 12.95 18.57
C GLU A 210 11.66 13.13 17.31
N ARG A 211 10.55 13.89 17.38
CA ARG A 211 9.65 14.05 16.25
C ARG A 211 10.17 15.10 15.27
N ARG A 212 10.64 14.64 14.12
CA ARG A 212 11.28 15.49 13.10
C ARG A 212 10.34 16.55 12.52
N ASP A 213 9.06 16.23 12.32
CA ASP A 213 8.07 17.17 11.79
C ASP A 213 7.97 18.46 12.61
N TYR A 214 8.24 18.39 13.92
CA TYR A 214 8.23 19.59 14.78
C TYR A 214 9.43 20.49 14.53
N TYR A 215 10.59 19.90 14.21
CA TYR A 215 11.76 20.68 13.77
C TYR A 215 11.50 21.33 12.42
N ASP A 216 10.93 20.58 11.45
CA ASP A 216 10.59 21.11 10.13
C ASP A 216 9.60 22.29 10.23
N GLY A 217 8.62 22.21 11.15
CA GLY A 217 7.70 23.29 11.44
C GLY A 217 8.40 24.51 12.07
N LEU A 218 9.32 24.28 13.00
CA LEU A 218 10.10 25.33 13.65
C LEU A 218 11.05 26.03 12.66
N GLU A 219 11.74 25.29 11.80
CA GLU A 219 12.59 25.82 10.75
C GLU A 219 11.83 26.72 9.79
N LYS A 220 10.68 26.24 9.29
CA LYS A 220 9.80 27.07 8.43
C LYS A 220 9.34 28.34 9.12
N THR A 221 9.05 28.27 10.41
CA THR A 221 8.64 29.42 11.21
C THR A 221 9.76 30.46 11.33
N LEU A 222 11.00 29.99 11.50
CA LEU A 222 12.18 30.85 11.59
C LEU A 222 12.70 31.33 10.22
N GLY A 223 12.11 30.81 9.13
CA GLY A 223 12.56 31.11 7.76
C GLY A 223 13.91 30.49 7.43
N LEU A 224 14.28 29.38 8.10
CA LEU A 224 15.51 28.65 7.87
C LEU A 224 15.28 27.52 6.85
N ASP A 225 16.18 27.42 5.88
CA ASP A 225 16.15 26.37 4.85
C ASP A 225 17.42 25.52 4.91
N LYS A 226 17.26 24.22 5.04
CA LYS A 226 18.36 23.22 5.00
C LYS A 226 19.13 23.25 3.68
N ASN A 227 18.49 23.70 2.58
CA ASN A 227 19.13 23.80 1.27
C ASN A 227 19.89 25.13 1.08
N ASP A 228 19.72 26.10 1.96
CA ASP A 228 20.39 27.38 1.91
C ASP A 228 21.63 27.40 2.87
N PRO A 229 22.86 27.45 2.34
CA PRO A 229 24.07 27.51 3.16
C PRO A 229 24.09 28.66 4.15
N ALA A 230 23.41 29.78 3.86
CA ALA A 230 23.33 30.92 4.77
C ALA A 230 22.57 30.59 6.07
N SER A 231 21.65 29.63 6.00
CA SER A 231 20.88 29.15 7.15
C SER A 231 21.62 28.15 8.03
N HIS A 232 22.68 27.50 7.53
CA HIS A 232 23.30 26.34 8.19
C HIS A 232 23.86 26.65 9.58
N ALA A 233 24.49 27.81 9.79
CA ALA A 233 25.02 28.19 11.10
C ALA A 233 23.90 28.33 12.15
N GLN A 234 22.79 28.99 11.78
CA GLN A 234 21.64 29.17 12.67
C GLN A 234 20.92 27.85 12.93
N LEU A 235 20.77 27.00 11.91
CA LEU A 235 20.23 25.66 12.07
C LEU A 235 21.08 24.81 13.01
N GLN A 236 22.42 24.86 12.87
CA GLN A 236 23.33 24.12 13.73
C GLN A 236 23.19 24.55 15.20
N GLU A 237 23.11 25.84 15.47
CA GLU A 237 22.90 26.36 16.82
C GLU A 237 21.55 25.97 17.39
N LEU A 238 20.50 26.07 16.56
CA LEU A 238 19.14 25.62 16.92
C LEU A 238 19.13 24.15 17.36
N TYR A 239 19.65 23.25 16.54
CA TYR A 239 19.69 21.83 16.84
C TYR A 239 20.58 21.53 18.07
N LYS A 240 21.72 22.21 18.20
CA LYS A 240 22.59 22.09 19.37
C LYS A 240 21.84 22.43 20.67
N SER A 241 21.02 23.47 20.68
CA SER A 241 20.23 23.87 21.85
C SER A 241 19.27 22.79 22.35
N PHE A 242 18.78 21.94 21.45
CA PHE A 242 17.95 20.76 21.81
C PHE A 242 18.81 19.55 22.16
N ALA A 243 19.90 19.33 21.47
CA ALA A 243 20.85 18.24 21.74
C ALA A 243 21.42 18.33 23.15
N ASP A 244 21.79 19.53 23.60
CA ASP A 244 22.40 19.77 24.90
C ASP A 244 21.45 19.51 26.10
N LYS A 245 20.14 19.46 25.86
CA LYS A 245 19.12 19.14 26.89
C LYS A 245 19.24 17.73 27.44
N SER A 246 19.65 16.75 26.63
CA SER A 246 19.78 15.35 27.06
C SER A 246 20.65 14.54 26.11
N GLU A 247 21.51 13.70 26.64
CA GLU A 247 22.31 12.74 25.85
C GLU A 247 21.48 11.64 25.20
N ARG A 248 20.24 11.44 25.63
CA ARG A 248 19.37 10.39 25.09
C ARG A 248 18.72 10.78 23.78
N ILE A 249 18.57 12.07 23.50
CA ILE A 249 17.91 12.59 22.32
C ILE A 249 18.83 12.41 21.10
N ASP A 250 18.33 11.77 20.03
CA ASP A 250 19.09 11.47 18.81
C ASP A 250 18.78 12.43 17.65
N ALA A 251 17.52 12.77 17.41
CA ALA A 251 17.09 13.57 16.27
C ALA A 251 17.88 14.87 16.08
N PRO A 252 18.06 15.73 17.11
CA PRO A 252 18.80 17.00 16.93
C PRO A 252 20.29 16.82 16.72
N ARG A 253 20.84 15.62 16.90
CA ARG A 253 22.24 15.30 16.57
C ARG A 253 22.36 14.69 15.18
N ARG A 254 21.35 13.94 14.74
CA ARG A 254 21.36 13.27 13.46
C ARG A 254 20.97 14.19 12.29
N VAL A 255 19.94 15.03 12.50
CA VAL A 255 19.40 15.90 11.43
C VAL A 255 20.43 16.89 10.88
N PRO A 256 21.31 17.53 11.68
CA PRO A 256 22.34 18.41 11.14
C PRO A 256 23.25 17.80 10.09
N LEU A 257 23.48 16.48 10.14
CA LEU A 257 24.25 15.76 9.13
C LEU A 257 23.59 15.77 7.74
N ASP A 258 22.29 16.02 7.64
CA ASP A 258 21.59 16.07 6.36
C ASP A 258 21.99 17.34 5.56
N PHE A 259 22.24 18.47 6.21
CA PHE A 259 22.52 19.77 5.55
C PHE A 259 23.94 20.29 5.72
N LEU A 260 24.65 19.94 6.77
CA LEU A 260 26.05 20.38 6.96
C LEU A 260 26.97 19.84 5.88
N GLN A 261 28.02 20.61 5.56
CA GLN A 261 29.02 20.29 4.53
C GLN A 261 30.44 20.59 5.06
N GLY A 262 31.48 20.06 4.42
CA GLY A 262 32.87 20.32 4.68
C GLY A 262 33.27 19.99 6.13
N ASP A 263 34.03 20.89 6.76
CA ASP A 263 34.58 20.70 8.11
C ASP A 263 33.48 20.65 9.17
N ALA A 264 32.44 21.47 9.05
CA ALA A 264 31.30 21.43 9.96
C ALA A 264 30.56 20.07 9.92
N PHE A 265 30.41 19.45 8.74
CA PHE A 265 29.90 18.08 8.62
C PHE A 265 30.85 17.09 9.29
N ARG A 266 32.17 17.21 9.05
CA ARG A 266 33.16 16.30 9.61
C ARG A 266 33.12 16.30 11.14
N GLU A 267 33.11 17.49 11.77
CA GLU A 267 33.01 17.62 13.22
C GLU A 267 31.71 17.04 13.79
N ALA A 268 30.58 17.36 13.17
CA ALA A 268 29.29 16.84 13.61
C ALA A 268 29.18 15.32 13.43
N ALA A 269 29.72 14.78 12.33
CA ALA A 269 29.74 13.35 12.06
C ALA A 269 30.67 12.60 13.03
N ASP A 270 31.84 13.16 13.35
CA ASP A 270 32.78 12.61 14.32
C ASP A 270 32.12 12.51 15.71
N ALA A 271 31.51 13.60 16.17
CA ALA A 271 30.82 13.67 17.45
C ALA A 271 29.65 12.66 17.50
N TYR A 272 28.86 12.55 16.41
CA TYR A 272 27.74 11.59 16.31
C TYR A 272 28.23 10.15 16.34
N LEU A 273 29.20 9.80 15.50
CA LEU A 273 29.76 8.45 15.38
C LEU A 273 30.40 8.00 16.67
N THR A 274 31.25 8.86 17.29
CA THR A 274 31.90 8.56 18.58
C THR A 274 30.87 8.25 19.66
N ARG A 275 29.78 9.01 19.74
CA ARG A 275 28.72 8.80 20.72
C ARG A 275 28.03 7.45 20.50
N VAL A 276 27.65 7.12 19.25
CA VAL A 276 26.87 5.90 18.97
C VAL A 276 27.75 4.65 19.03
N PHE A 277 29.03 4.72 18.67
CA PHE A 277 29.95 3.59 18.79
C PHE A 277 30.30 3.27 20.26
N ARG A 278 30.47 4.30 21.11
CA ARG A 278 30.60 4.06 22.55
C ARG A 278 29.43 3.37 23.17
N LYS A 279 28.21 3.64 22.65
CA LYS A 279 26.96 2.97 23.06
C LYS A 279 26.76 1.60 22.42
N GLY A 280 27.60 1.23 21.43
CA GLY A 280 27.44 -0.04 20.70
C GLY A 280 26.16 -0.13 19.88
N VAL A 281 25.67 0.98 19.28
CA VAL A 281 24.38 1.01 18.54
C VAL A 281 24.50 0.26 17.21
N PRO A 282 23.82 -0.89 17.02
CA PRO A 282 23.98 -1.72 15.82
C PRO A 282 23.34 -1.11 14.56
N SER A 283 22.39 -0.19 14.72
CA SER A 283 21.69 0.48 13.61
C SER A 283 22.42 1.72 13.07
N THR A 284 23.63 2.03 13.52
CA THR A 284 24.38 3.24 13.15
C THR A 284 24.49 3.40 11.64
N PHE A 285 24.86 2.36 10.90
CA PHE A 285 24.93 2.41 9.45
C PHE A 285 23.56 2.70 8.81
N ALA A 286 22.50 2.06 9.27
CA ALA A 286 21.15 2.27 8.76
C ALA A 286 20.67 3.71 8.95
N ASN A 287 21.10 4.37 10.04
CA ASN A 287 20.77 5.77 10.33
C ASN A 287 21.50 6.75 9.41
N LEU A 288 22.69 6.37 8.91
CA LEU A 288 23.57 7.26 8.12
C LEU A 288 23.57 7.00 6.62
N LYS A 289 23.15 5.82 6.16
CA LYS A 289 23.24 5.41 4.74
C LYS A 289 22.55 6.35 3.75
N ALA A 290 21.53 7.13 4.19
CA ALA A 290 20.87 8.12 3.35
C ALA A 290 21.80 9.27 2.95
N LEU A 291 22.83 9.57 3.76
CA LEU A 291 23.84 10.60 3.49
C LEU A 291 24.78 10.22 2.34
N TYR A 292 24.84 8.94 1.97
CA TYR A 292 25.77 8.40 0.96
C TYR A 292 25.42 8.78 -0.48
N ASN A 293 24.26 9.40 -0.71
CA ASN A 293 23.94 10.05 -1.98
C ASN A 293 24.86 11.27 -2.27
N ASP A 294 25.48 11.83 -1.21
CA ASP A 294 26.52 12.86 -1.29
C ASP A 294 27.88 12.17 -1.16
N GLU A 295 28.65 12.19 -2.24
CA GLU A 295 29.96 11.52 -2.33
C GLU A 295 30.94 12.04 -1.28
N SER A 296 30.96 13.36 -1.03
CA SER A 296 31.85 13.99 -0.04
C SER A 296 31.52 13.50 1.39
N LYS A 297 30.25 13.43 1.74
CA LYS A 297 29.81 12.93 3.06
C LYS A 297 30.15 11.45 3.23
N LYS A 298 29.94 10.65 2.18
CA LYS A 298 30.32 9.23 2.17
C LYS A 298 31.79 9.03 2.46
N GLN A 299 32.67 9.74 1.73
CA GLN A 299 34.11 9.67 1.91
C GLN A 299 34.58 10.16 3.28
N THR A 300 33.96 11.22 3.80
CA THR A 300 34.26 11.74 5.14
C THR A 300 33.91 10.71 6.22
N ILE A 301 32.76 10.09 6.15
CA ILE A 301 32.33 9.03 7.09
C ILE A 301 33.29 7.85 7.01
N GLU A 302 33.66 7.40 5.81
CA GLU A 302 34.59 6.30 5.61
C GLU A 302 35.94 6.60 6.26
N GLN A 303 36.53 7.77 6.00
CA GLN A 303 37.80 8.20 6.59
C GLN A 303 37.77 8.23 8.11
N LEU A 304 36.70 8.79 8.70
CA LEU A 304 36.53 8.84 10.15
C LEU A 304 36.51 7.43 10.74
N VAL A 305 35.68 6.53 10.17
CA VAL A 305 35.49 5.18 10.73
C VAL A 305 36.74 4.32 10.51
N LEU A 306 37.46 4.47 9.40
CA LEU A 306 38.78 3.82 9.21
C LEU A 306 39.81 4.34 10.21
N GLY A 307 39.80 5.64 10.53
CA GLY A 307 40.61 6.21 11.58
C GLY A 307 40.34 5.57 12.95
N TYR A 308 39.06 5.32 13.27
CA TYR A 308 38.70 4.64 14.52
C TYR A 308 39.11 3.16 14.52
N ALA A 309 39.04 2.48 13.39
CA ALA A 309 39.46 1.09 13.28
C ALA A 309 40.97 0.87 13.45
N SER A 310 41.78 1.91 13.18
CA SER A 310 43.24 1.88 13.36
C SER A 310 43.70 2.18 14.80
N GLN A 311 42.77 2.65 15.65
CA GLN A 311 43.06 2.92 17.06
C GLN A 311 42.75 1.70 17.90
N ASP A 312 43.74 0.95 18.33
CA ASP A 312 43.61 -0.17 19.26
C ASP A 312 43.16 0.32 20.65
N ASN A 313 41.87 0.39 20.87
CA ASN A 313 41.30 0.70 22.17
C ASN A 313 41.22 -0.57 23.03
N ASN A 314 42.25 -0.85 23.83
CA ASN A 314 42.37 -2.01 24.73
C ASN A 314 41.65 -1.79 26.08
N GLU A 315 40.89 -0.71 26.29
CA GLU A 315 40.13 -0.48 27.50
C GLU A 315 38.86 -1.32 27.57
N GLU A 316 38.32 -1.51 28.75
CA GLU A 316 37.11 -2.36 29.00
C GLU A 316 35.87 -1.95 28.15
N ASN A 317 35.79 -0.65 27.79
CA ASN A 317 34.85 -0.13 26.77
C ASN A 317 35.29 -0.36 25.32
N GLY A 318 36.57 -0.74 25.10
CA GLY A 318 37.16 -0.90 23.76
C GLY A 318 36.58 -2.10 22.95
N LYS A 319 36.15 -3.15 23.62
CA LYS A 319 35.55 -4.32 22.93
C LYS A 319 34.23 -3.97 22.22
N ASN A 320 33.36 -3.21 22.87
CA ASN A 320 32.10 -2.77 22.26
C ASN A 320 32.35 -1.75 21.15
N TRP A 321 33.36 -0.88 21.32
CA TRP A 321 33.79 0.06 20.29
C TRP A 321 34.30 -0.64 19.04
N ASN A 322 35.28 -1.54 19.18
CA ASN A 322 35.86 -2.27 18.07
C ASN A 322 34.83 -3.11 17.34
N LEU A 323 33.91 -3.74 18.08
CA LEU A 323 32.81 -4.50 17.51
C LEU A 323 31.88 -3.60 16.67
N ALA A 324 31.48 -2.43 17.21
CA ALA A 324 30.57 -1.50 16.52
C ALA A 324 31.23 -0.89 15.27
N VAL A 325 32.50 -0.52 15.34
CA VAL A 325 33.28 0.03 14.22
C VAL A 325 33.41 -0.99 13.09
N ASN A 326 33.86 -2.22 13.40
CA ASN A 326 34.00 -3.28 12.38
C ASN A 326 32.66 -3.67 11.77
N TYR A 327 31.59 -3.72 12.58
CA TYR A 327 30.24 -4.00 12.08
C TYR A 327 29.72 -2.89 11.16
N PHE A 328 30.01 -1.64 11.47
CA PHE A 328 29.69 -0.51 10.60
C PHE A 328 30.42 -0.63 9.25
N LEU A 329 31.73 -0.88 9.26
CA LEU A 329 32.54 -1.04 8.06
C LEU A 329 32.07 -2.22 7.20
N ALA A 330 31.68 -3.33 7.82
CA ALA A 330 31.11 -4.46 7.10
C ALA A 330 29.83 -4.06 6.33
N GLN A 331 28.95 -3.27 6.95
CA GLN A 331 27.73 -2.78 6.32
C GLN A 331 28.03 -1.67 5.28
N HIS A 332 29.01 -0.81 5.54
CA HIS A 332 29.48 0.22 4.63
C HIS A 332 29.94 -0.40 3.31
N TYR A 333 30.86 -1.34 3.34
CA TYR A 333 31.38 -1.98 2.15
C TYR A 333 30.42 -2.97 1.50
N ASP A 334 29.38 -3.45 2.22
CA ASP A 334 28.27 -4.21 1.62
C ASP A 334 27.28 -3.31 0.86
N TYR A 335 27.26 -2.01 1.14
CA TYR A 335 26.27 -1.10 0.55
C TYR A 335 26.57 -0.80 -0.93
N TYR A 336 25.54 -0.68 -1.77
CA TYR A 336 25.70 -0.61 -3.23
C TYR A 336 26.50 0.62 -3.72
N LEU A 337 26.51 1.75 -2.96
CA LEU A 337 27.27 2.96 -3.31
C LEU A 337 28.77 2.90 -2.95
N CYS A 338 29.19 1.90 -2.18
CA CYS A 338 30.60 1.69 -1.78
C CYS A 338 31.01 0.21 -1.87
N ARG A 339 30.36 -0.55 -2.77
CA ARG A 339 30.46 -1.99 -2.87
C ARG A 339 31.90 -2.49 -3.02
N ASP A 340 32.40 -3.10 -1.93
CA ASP A 340 33.65 -3.86 -1.85
C ASP A 340 33.39 -5.11 -1.00
N LEU A 341 33.02 -6.20 -1.64
CA LEU A 341 32.56 -7.41 -0.95
C LEU A 341 33.70 -8.16 -0.24
N GLU A 342 34.95 -7.97 -0.67
CA GLU A 342 36.12 -8.53 0.00
C GLU A 342 36.34 -7.88 1.35
N LYS A 343 36.39 -6.53 1.40
CA LYS A 343 36.46 -5.80 2.66
C LYS A 343 35.25 -6.03 3.55
N ALA A 344 34.03 -6.06 2.96
CA ALA A 344 32.85 -6.36 3.72
C ALA A 344 32.93 -7.73 4.43
N SER A 345 33.44 -8.75 3.72
CA SER A 345 33.66 -10.09 4.26
C SER A 345 34.73 -10.12 5.33
N GLU A 346 35.82 -9.36 5.16
CA GLU A 346 36.88 -9.25 6.16
C GLU A 346 36.37 -8.62 7.46
N TYR A 347 35.69 -7.46 7.36
CA TYR A 347 35.17 -6.75 8.52
C TYR A 347 34.06 -7.51 9.25
N ILE A 348 33.15 -8.21 8.55
CA ILE A 348 32.14 -9.02 9.23
C ILE A 348 32.76 -10.23 9.94
N GLN A 349 33.81 -10.83 9.37
CA GLN A 349 34.50 -11.93 10.01
C GLN A 349 35.25 -11.45 11.27
N LYS A 350 35.90 -10.27 11.23
CA LYS A 350 36.48 -9.62 12.41
C LYS A 350 35.41 -9.35 13.48
N THR A 351 34.25 -8.85 13.08
CA THR A 351 33.11 -8.58 14.00
C THR A 351 32.68 -9.86 14.72
N ILE A 352 32.51 -10.96 13.99
CA ILE A 352 32.12 -12.27 14.55
C ILE A 352 33.19 -12.79 15.52
N SER A 353 34.48 -12.65 15.18
CA SER A 353 35.58 -13.11 16.04
C SER A 353 35.73 -12.32 17.33
N LEU A 354 35.36 -11.03 17.33
CA LEU A 354 35.37 -10.16 18.53
C LEU A 354 34.26 -10.51 19.52
N ASN A 355 33.26 -11.29 19.12
CA ASN A 355 32.11 -11.63 19.96
C ASN A 355 31.80 -13.15 19.99
N PRO A 356 32.77 -14.02 20.33
CA PRO A 356 32.60 -15.45 20.22
C PRO A 356 31.61 -16.07 21.22
N SER A 357 31.34 -15.40 22.33
CA SER A 357 30.47 -15.92 23.39
C SER A 357 29.00 -15.46 23.28
N ARG A 358 28.69 -14.47 22.43
CA ARG A 358 27.33 -14.04 22.14
C ARG A 358 26.85 -14.66 20.84
N GLN A 359 25.84 -15.49 20.92
CA GLN A 359 25.09 -15.96 19.75
C GLN A 359 24.17 -14.85 19.25
N ASP A 360 24.78 -13.75 18.76
CA ASP A 360 24.02 -12.66 18.15
C ASP A 360 23.86 -12.97 16.65
N TYR A 361 22.68 -13.40 16.26
CA TYR A 361 22.37 -13.70 14.86
C TYR A 361 22.56 -12.51 13.91
N THR A 362 22.55 -11.28 14.41
CA THR A 362 22.64 -10.03 13.60
C THR A 362 23.91 -10.00 12.73
N PHE A 363 25.03 -10.44 13.26
CA PHE A 363 26.31 -10.50 12.51
C PHE A 363 26.28 -11.60 11.46
N HIS A 364 25.76 -12.77 11.79
CA HIS A 364 25.60 -13.89 10.87
C HIS A 364 24.57 -13.57 9.77
N LEU A 365 23.48 -12.87 10.09
CA LEU A 365 22.55 -12.33 9.11
C LEU A 365 23.25 -11.38 8.13
N THR A 366 24.15 -10.51 8.63
CA THR A 366 24.88 -9.58 7.77
C THR A 366 25.91 -10.33 6.91
N LYS A 367 26.59 -11.33 7.44
CA LYS A 367 27.45 -12.23 6.66
C LYS A 367 26.68 -12.88 5.51
N ALA A 368 25.53 -13.49 5.79
CA ALA A 368 24.67 -14.08 4.76
C ALA A 368 24.23 -13.05 3.70
N ARG A 369 24.00 -11.78 4.10
CA ARG A 369 23.67 -10.70 3.18
C ARG A 369 24.84 -10.38 2.24
N ILE A 370 26.05 -10.31 2.74
CA ILE A 370 27.27 -10.08 1.97
C ILE A 370 27.46 -11.22 0.96
N THR A 371 27.34 -12.49 1.41
CA THR A 371 27.41 -13.67 0.55
C THR A 371 26.34 -13.65 -0.55
N LYS A 372 25.12 -13.22 -0.24
CA LYS A 372 24.09 -13.03 -1.27
C LYS A 372 24.49 -11.98 -2.30
N HIS A 373 25.13 -10.88 -1.90
CA HIS A 373 25.58 -9.84 -2.81
C HIS A 373 26.78 -10.26 -3.65
N SER A 374 27.56 -11.26 -3.22
CA SER A 374 28.59 -11.89 -4.07
C SER A 374 28.01 -12.83 -5.14
N GLY A 375 26.69 -13.10 -5.09
CA GLY A 375 25.99 -13.93 -6.07
C GLY A 375 25.75 -15.37 -5.63
N ASP A 376 26.36 -15.83 -4.54
CA ASP A 376 26.17 -17.19 -4.01
C ASP A 376 24.89 -17.25 -3.16
N LEU A 377 23.76 -17.52 -3.82
CA LEU A 377 22.45 -17.60 -3.17
C LEU A 377 22.31 -18.85 -2.30
N ASP A 378 22.97 -19.96 -2.68
CA ASP A 378 22.90 -21.21 -1.92
C ASP A 378 23.64 -21.10 -0.59
N ALA A 379 24.89 -20.62 -0.61
CA ALA A 379 25.63 -20.36 0.61
C ALA A 379 24.96 -19.32 1.48
N ALA A 380 24.39 -18.26 0.88
CA ALA A 380 23.66 -17.24 1.62
C ALA A 380 22.41 -17.77 2.32
N ALA A 381 21.66 -18.67 1.67
CA ALA A 381 20.48 -19.30 2.28
C ALA A 381 20.89 -20.23 3.45
N LYS A 382 21.97 -20.99 3.30
CA LYS A 382 22.52 -21.83 4.39
C LYS A 382 22.97 -20.99 5.58
N GLN A 383 23.78 -19.95 5.36
CA GLN A 383 24.25 -19.06 6.42
C GLN A 383 23.09 -18.33 7.11
N MET A 384 22.04 -17.97 6.37
CA MET A 384 20.87 -17.35 6.96
C MET A 384 20.07 -18.35 7.82
N ASN A 385 20.04 -19.62 7.47
CA ASN A 385 19.46 -20.65 8.31
C ASN A 385 20.29 -20.90 9.58
N GLU A 386 21.63 -20.91 9.48
CA GLU A 386 22.51 -20.95 10.66
C GLU A 386 22.21 -19.77 11.60
N ALA A 387 22.06 -18.56 11.07
CA ALA A 387 21.67 -17.40 11.86
C ALA A 387 20.29 -17.58 12.53
N ARG A 388 19.32 -18.18 11.85
CA ARG A 388 18.00 -18.49 12.41
C ARG A 388 18.07 -19.50 13.55
N GLU A 389 18.95 -20.48 13.44
CA GLU A 389 19.13 -21.52 14.46
C GLU A 389 19.72 -20.98 15.77
N MET A 390 20.33 -19.80 15.75
CA MET A 390 20.82 -19.11 16.95
C MET A 390 19.68 -18.55 17.82
N ASP A 391 18.54 -18.21 17.22
CA ASP A 391 17.34 -17.73 17.94
C ASP A 391 16.07 -18.23 17.23
N LEU A 392 15.61 -19.40 17.65
CA LEU A 392 14.39 -20.03 17.12
C LEU A 392 13.09 -19.35 17.57
N ALA A 393 13.15 -18.48 18.58
CA ALA A 393 11.99 -17.75 19.08
C ALA A 393 11.78 -16.41 18.34
N ASP A 394 12.80 -15.90 17.65
CA ASP A 394 12.69 -14.63 16.95
C ASP A 394 12.05 -14.79 15.56
N ARG A 395 10.87 -14.21 15.42
CA ARG A 395 10.11 -14.16 14.16
C ARG A 395 10.84 -13.39 13.05
N TYR A 396 11.65 -12.39 13.39
CA TYR A 396 12.34 -11.56 12.39
C TYR A 396 13.37 -12.38 11.61
N ILE A 397 14.27 -13.09 12.32
CA ILE A 397 15.28 -13.90 11.63
C ILE A 397 14.66 -15.08 10.88
N ASN A 398 13.60 -15.69 11.43
CA ASN A 398 12.83 -16.72 10.74
C ASN A 398 12.28 -16.22 9.39
N THR A 399 11.67 -15.03 9.40
CA THR A 399 11.15 -14.33 8.19
C THR A 399 12.28 -14.06 7.19
N LYS A 400 13.44 -13.62 7.67
CA LYS A 400 14.62 -13.38 6.79
C LYS A 400 15.13 -14.67 6.17
N CYS A 401 15.18 -15.75 6.95
CA CYS A 401 15.59 -17.07 6.45
C CYS A 401 14.66 -17.52 5.32
N ALA A 402 13.35 -17.55 5.53
CA ALA A 402 12.38 -17.92 4.50
C ALA A 402 12.54 -17.07 3.23
N LYS A 403 12.79 -15.76 3.37
CA LYS A 403 13.04 -14.88 2.21
C LYS A 403 14.29 -15.26 1.42
N TYR A 404 15.37 -15.66 2.06
CA TYR A 404 16.60 -16.12 1.39
C TYR A 404 16.40 -17.47 0.72
N GLN A 405 15.67 -18.39 1.35
CA GLN A 405 15.26 -19.65 0.76
C GLN A 405 14.44 -19.45 -0.52
N LEU A 406 13.44 -18.53 -0.50
CA LEU A 406 12.66 -18.18 -1.69
C LEU A 406 13.53 -17.59 -2.80
N ARG A 407 14.47 -16.71 -2.49
CA ARG A 407 15.42 -16.16 -3.47
C ARG A 407 16.34 -17.21 -4.06
N ASN A 408 16.60 -18.27 -3.33
CA ASN A 408 17.31 -19.48 -3.79
C ASN A 408 16.36 -20.54 -4.38
N ASN A 409 15.11 -20.18 -4.70
CA ASN A 409 14.10 -21.05 -5.30
C ASN A 409 13.73 -22.31 -4.47
N GLN A 410 13.90 -22.25 -3.15
CA GLN A 410 13.61 -23.31 -2.19
C GLN A 410 12.21 -23.09 -1.57
N ASN A 411 11.16 -23.11 -2.40
CA ASN A 411 9.80 -22.79 -1.97
C ASN A 411 9.27 -23.73 -0.86
N ASP A 412 9.51 -25.03 -0.99
CA ASP A 412 9.04 -26.02 -0.01
C ASP A 412 9.72 -25.82 1.37
N THR A 413 11.03 -25.57 1.41
CA THR A 413 11.75 -25.28 2.65
C THR A 413 11.30 -23.93 3.26
N ALA A 414 11.04 -22.95 2.41
CA ALA A 414 10.61 -21.63 2.88
C ALA A 414 9.22 -21.67 3.54
N ILE A 415 8.28 -22.46 3.00
CA ILE A 415 6.97 -22.61 3.62
C ILE A 415 7.03 -23.39 4.93
N GLU A 416 7.92 -24.39 5.03
CA GLU A 416 8.18 -25.11 6.28
C GLU A 416 8.76 -24.16 7.35
N THR A 417 9.73 -23.32 6.96
CA THR A 417 10.32 -22.30 7.86
C THR A 417 9.26 -21.31 8.36
N MET A 418 8.39 -20.82 7.47
CA MET A 418 7.28 -19.93 7.87
C MET A 418 6.25 -20.65 8.74
N GLY A 419 6.06 -21.95 8.53
CA GLY A 419 5.16 -22.80 9.29
C GLY A 419 5.44 -22.83 10.80
N LEU A 420 6.66 -22.54 11.21
CA LEU A 420 7.04 -22.47 12.64
C LEU A 420 6.28 -21.36 13.39
N PHE A 421 5.83 -20.32 12.69
CA PHE A 421 5.10 -19.18 13.26
C PHE A 421 3.67 -19.03 12.74
N THR A 422 3.14 -20.06 12.09
CA THR A 422 1.74 -20.12 11.62
C THR A 422 0.90 -21.00 12.54
N ARG A 423 -0.42 -20.85 12.44
CA ARG A 423 -1.36 -21.71 13.19
C ARG A 423 -1.28 -23.15 12.64
N LYS A 424 -1.10 -24.11 13.50
CA LYS A 424 -0.98 -25.54 13.12
C LYS A 424 -2.25 -26.10 12.50
N GLU A 425 -3.40 -25.57 12.91
CA GLU A 425 -4.74 -26.04 12.52
C GLU A 425 -5.35 -25.22 11.38
N ALA A 426 -4.56 -24.34 10.74
CA ALA A 426 -5.07 -23.52 9.65
C ALA A 426 -5.45 -24.38 8.44
N THR A 427 -6.63 -24.11 7.87
CA THR A 427 -7.07 -24.75 6.62
C THR A 427 -6.11 -24.40 5.48
N GLY A 428 -5.56 -25.42 4.81
CA GLY A 428 -4.53 -25.22 3.79
C GLY A 428 -3.10 -25.11 4.35
N GLY A 429 -2.92 -25.46 5.65
CA GLY A 429 -1.62 -25.48 6.31
C GLY A 429 -0.95 -24.10 6.43
N PRO A 430 0.38 -24.02 6.49
CA PRO A 430 1.10 -22.76 6.64
C PRO A 430 0.78 -21.73 5.57
N LEU A 431 0.60 -22.16 4.31
CA LEU A 431 0.26 -21.25 3.22
C LEU A 431 -1.15 -20.67 3.39
N GLY A 432 -2.11 -21.49 3.83
CA GLY A 432 -3.48 -21.02 4.12
C GLY A 432 -3.47 -19.96 5.21
N ASP A 433 -2.68 -20.14 6.27
CA ASP A 433 -2.54 -19.14 7.33
C ASP A 433 -1.87 -17.84 6.84
N LEU A 434 -0.84 -17.94 5.99
CA LEU A 434 -0.19 -16.78 5.40
C LEU A 434 -1.12 -15.99 4.46
N LEU A 435 -2.05 -16.67 3.78
CA LEU A 435 -3.10 -16.04 2.98
C LEU A 435 -4.12 -15.34 3.88
N ASP A 436 -4.59 -16.00 4.94
CA ASP A 436 -5.50 -15.42 5.93
C ASP A 436 -4.90 -14.20 6.63
N MET A 437 -3.59 -14.23 6.94
CA MET A 437 -2.84 -13.11 7.49
C MET A 437 -2.44 -12.06 6.45
N GLN A 438 -2.79 -12.23 5.19
CA GLN A 438 -2.47 -11.30 4.09
C GLN A 438 -0.97 -10.98 4.00
N CYS A 439 -0.12 -12.01 4.10
CA CYS A 439 1.33 -11.88 4.14
C CYS A 439 1.90 -11.60 2.74
N MET A 440 1.67 -10.39 2.20
CA MET A 440 1.97 -10.02 0.83
C MET A 440 3.45 -10.17 0.45
N TRP A 441 4.38 -9.89 1.38
CA TRP A 441 5.80 -10.03 1.07
C TRP A 441 6.17 -11.49 0.75
N TYR A 442 5.58 -12.46 1.49
CA TYR A 442 5.83 -13.88 1.26
C TYR A 442 5.22 -14.31 -0.08
N LEU A 443 3.96 -13.97 -0.31
CA LEU A 443 3.26 -14.30 -1.55
C LEU A 443 4.00 -13.76 -2.78
N PHE A 444 4.53 -12.53 -2.68
CA PHE A 444 5.31 -11.94 -3.77
C PHE A 444 6.64 -12.67 -4.02
N GLU A 445 7.44 -12.91 -2.99
CA GLU A 445 8.73 -13.60 -3.13
C GLU A 445 8.54 -15.06 -3.56
N ASP A 446 7.48 -15.74 -3.10
CA ASP A 446 7.12 -17.11 -3.51
C ASP A 446 6.68 -17.15 -4.99
N GLY A 447 5.86 -16.19 -5.43
CA GLY A 447 5.49 -16.04 -6.83
C GLY A 447 6.69 -15.76 -7.74
N GLU A 448 7.61 -14.88 -7.33
CA GLU A 448 8.84 -14.61 -8.07
C GLU A 448 9.76 -15.83 -8.13
N ALA A 449 9.83 -16.64 -7.06
CA ALA A 449 10.59 -17.88 -7.06
C ALA A 449 10.00 -18.89 -8.07
N TYR A 450 8.69 -19.05 -8.11
CA TYR A 450 8.03 -19.89 -9.10
C TYR A 450 8.22 -19.37 -10.53
N LYS A 451 8.15 -18.05 -10.73
CA LYS A 451 8.40 -17.42 -12.04
C LYS A 451 9.80 -17.72 -12.54
N ARG A 452 10.84 -17.61 -11.70
CA ARG A 452 12.23 -17.98 -12.05
C ARG A 452 12.37 -19.46 -12.41
N GLN A 453 11.60 -20.33 -11.73
CA GLN A 453 11.55 -21.77 -12.02
C GLN A 453 10.67 -22.13 -13.22
N LYS A 454 10.12 -21.14 -13.93
CA LYS A 454 9.16 -21.31 -15.05
C LYS A 454 7.85 -22.04 -14.66
N LYS A 455 7.51 -22.11 -13.38
CA LYS A 455 6.24 -22.63 -12.87
C LYS A 455 5.20 -21.53 -12.87
N LEU A 456 4.82 -21.08 -14.08
CA LEU A 456 4.06 -19.83 -14.28
C LEU A 456 2.65 -19.87 -13.69
N GLY A 457 1.99 -21.04 -13.66
CA GLY A 457 0.68 -21.20 -13.04
C GLY A 457 0.69 -20.89 -11.54
N LEU A 458 1.67 -21.46 -10.81
CA LEU A 458 1.86 -21.19 -9.38
C LEU A 458 2.24 -19.73 -9.13
N ALA A 459 3.09 -19.15 -10.00
CA ALA A 459 3.45 -17.74 -9.90
C ALA A 459 2.22 -16.84 -10.06
N LEU A 460 1.41 -17.04 -11.10
CA LEU A 460 0.16 -16.29 -11.32
C LEU A 460 -0.80 -16.43 -10.15
N LYS A 461 -0.89 -17.63 -9.56
CA LYS A 461 -1.75 -17.87 -8.40
C LYS A 461 -1.33 -17.00 -7.20
N ARG A 462 -0.02 -16.84 -6.96
CA ARG A 462 0.49 -15.96 -5.89
C ARG A 462 0.23 -14.48 -6.18
N PHE A 463 0.47 -14.04 -7.43
CA PHE A 463 0.20 -12.64 -7.81
C PHE A 463 -1.30 -12.32 -7.80
N LYS A 464 -2.14 -13.28 -8.22
CA LYS A 464 -3.60 -13.18 -8.10
C LYS A 464 -4.03 -13.07 -6.64
N SER A 465 -3.46 -13.87 -5.73
CA SER A 465 -3.78 -13.78 -4.30
C SER A 465 -3.47 -12.39 -3.74
N ILE A 466 -2.38 -11.75 -4.17
CA ILE A 466 -2.10 -10.35 -3.78
C ILE A 466 -3.15 -9.40 -4.34
N HIS A 467 -3.53 -9.53 -5.62
CA HIS A 467 -4.59 -8.72 -6.21
C HIS A 467 -5.91 -8.88 -5.43
N ASP A 468 -6.28 -10.12 -5.12
CA ASP A 468 -7.52 -10.43 -4.40
C ASP A 468 -7.53 -9.84 -2.97
N ILE A 469 -6.37 -9.74 -2.29
CA ILE A 469 -6.24 -9.05 -0.99
C ILE A 469 -6.67 -7.58 -1.11
N PHE A 470 -6.25 -6.88 -2.17
CA PHE A 470 -6.67 -5.49 -2.39
C PHE A 470 -8.15 -5.37 -2.72
N ASP A 471 -8.74 -6.37 -3.36
CA ASP A 471 -10.18 -6.44 -3.57
C ASP A 471 -10.93 -6.67 -2.25
N VAL A 472 -10.40 -7.51 -1.35
CA VAL A 472 -10.96 -7.69 0.01
C VAL A 472 -10.88 -6.39 0.79
N TRP A 473 -9.75 -5.69 0.79
CA TRP A 473 -9.62 -4.41 1.47
C TRP A 473 -10.59 -3.34 0.93
N TYR A 474 -10.82 -3.33 -0.38
CA TYR A 474 -11.83 -2.46 -0.97
C TYR A 474 -13.25 -2.79 -0.48
N GLU A 475 -13.59 -4.07 -0.32
CA GLU A 475 -14.88 -4.50 0.21
C GLU A 475 -15.02 -4.24 1.72
N ASP A 476 -13.94 -4.41 2.48
CA ASP A 476 -13.94 -4.18 3.94
C ASP A 476 -14.31 -2.73 4.32
N GLN A 477 -14.15 -1.77 3.40
CA GLN A 477 -14.58 -0.40 3.62
C GLN A 477 -16.07 -0.28 3.97
N PHE A 478 -16.92 -1.17 3.44
CA PHE A 478 -18.35 -1.15 3.74
C PHE A 478 -18.63 -1.21 5.24
N ASP A 479 -17.89 -2.03 5.98
CA ASP A 479 -18.05 -2.15 7.43
C ASP A 479 -17.65 -0.84 8.13
N PHE A 480 -16.58 -0.21 7.67
CA PHE A 480 -16.10 1.05 8.24
C PHE A 480 -17.00 2.24 7.93
N HIS A 481 -17.72 2.26 6.82
CA HIS A 481 -18.71 3.31 6.50
C HIS A 481 -19.83 3.41 7.54
N SER A 482 -20.10 2.35 8.28
CA SER A 482 -21.10 2.33 9.33
C SER A 482 -20.48 2.30 10.74
N PHE A 483 -19.45 1.48 10.94
CA PHE A 483 -18.79 1.29 12.22
C PHE A 483 -18.15 2.59 12.75
N SER A 484 -17.38 3.28 11.91
CA SER A 484 -16.65 4.49 12.30
C SER A 484 -17.58 5.61 12.74
N LEU A 485 -18.70 5.79 12.02
CA LEU A 485 -19.72 6.77 12.37
C LEU A 485 -20.40 6.46 13.71
N ARG A 486 -20.72 5.19 13.93
CA ARG A 486 -21.36 4.73 15.17
C ARG A 486 -20.44 4.86 16.39
N LYS A 487 -19.13 4.73 16.18
CA LYS A 487 -18.08 4.84 17.21
C LYS A 487 -17.49 6.25 17.33
N GLY A 488 -17.98 7.21 16.57
CA GLY A 488 -17.50 8.58 16.58
C GLY A 488 -16.03 8.75 16.17
N MET A 489 -15.47 7.81 15.40
CA MET A 489 -14.08 7.85 14.92
C MET A 489 -13.99 8.68 13.63
N ILE A 490 -14.28 9.98 13.70
CA ILE A 490 -14.59 10.81 12.53
C ILE A 490 -13.36 11.16 11.72
N ARG A 491 -12.33 11.76 12.35
CA ARG A 491 -11.09 12.16 11.66
C ARG A 491 -10.39 10.94 11.06
N ALA A 492 -10.23 9.87 11.85
CA ALA A 492 -9.65 8.62 11.38
C ALA A 492 -10.42 8.01 10.20
N TYR A 493 -11.74 8.13 10.18
CA TYR A 493 -12.58 7.67 9.07
C TYR A 493 -12.36 8.50 7.80
N VAL A 494 -12.29 9.82 7.91
CA VAL A 494 -12.00 10.70 6.76
C VAL A 494 -10.60 10.44 6.21
N ASP A 495 -9.60 10.28 7.09
CA ASP A 495 -8.23 9.95 6.70
C ASP A 495 -8.16 8.58 6.03
N MET A 496 -8.90 7.58 6.54
CA MET A 496 -9.02 6.26 5.93
C MET A 496 -9.60 6.35 4.51
N ILE A 497 -10.72 7.08 4.31
CA ILE A 497 -11.32 7.26 2.97
C ILE A 497 -10.30 7.86 2.01
N ARG A 498 -9.61 8.92 2.41
CA ARG A 498 -8.59 9.59 1.59
C ARG A 498 -7.42 8.66 1.26
N TRP A 499 -6.99 7.85 2.24
CA TRP A 499 -5.93 6.86 2.03
C TRP A 499 -6.36 5.74 1.09
N GLU A 500 -7.58 5.26 1.21
CA GLU A 500 -8.11 4.16 0.39
C GLU A 500 -8.30 4.54 -1.08
N ASP A 501 -8.51 5.83 -1.39
CA ASP A 501 -8.50 6.33 -2.76
C ASP A 501 -7.13 6.10 -3.45
N HIS A 502 -6.07 5.90 -2.66
CA HIS A 502 -4.70 5.59 -3.12
C HIS A 502 -4.27 4.13 -2.84
N LEU A 503 -5.17 3.28 -2.39
CA LEU A 503 -4.88 1.92 -1.93
C LEU A 503 -4.09 1.10 -2.95
N ARG A 504 -4.46 1.16 -4.23
CA ARG A 504 -3.81 0.41 -5.31
C ARG A 504 -2.48 1.02 -5.82
N GLN A 505 -2.04 2.13 -5.22
CA GLN A 505 -0.67 2.65 -5.40
C GLN A 505 0.36 1.89 -4.54
N HIS A 506 -0.10 0.99 -3.67
CA HIS A 506 0.77 0.24 -2.76
C HIS A 506 1.82 -0.57 -3.51
N PRO A 507 3.11 -0.55 -3.08
CA PRO A 507 4.20 -1.21 -3.80
C PRO A 507 4.04 -2.71 -4.04
N PHE A 508 3.36 -3.44 -3.15
CA PHE A 508 3.11 -4.87 -3.36
C PHE A 508 2.08 -5.11 -4.45
N TYR A 509 1.05 -4.25 -4.56
CA TYR A 509 0.10 -4.32 -5.67
C TYR A 509 0.82 -4.15 -7.01
N SER A 510 1.55 -3.05 -7.17
CA SER A 510 2.23 -2.75 -8.43
C SER A 510 3.26 -3.80 -8.82
N ARG A 511 4.06 -4.30 -7.87
CA ARG A 511 5.04 -5.38 -8.14
C ARG A 511 4.37 -6.66 -8.62
N ALA A 512 3.32 -7.12 -7.93
CA ALA A 512 2.57 -8.32 -8.32
C ALA A 512 1.90 -8.14 -9.68
N ALA A 513 1.31 -6.97 -9.92
CA ALA A 513 0.67 -6.63 -11.19
C ALA A 513 1.67 -6.64 -12.37
N TYR A 514 2.85 -6.02 -12.21
CA TYR A 514 3.88 -6.06 -13.27
C TYR A 514 4.33 -7.48 -13.58
N SER A 515 4.52 -8.32 -12.56
CA SER A 515 4.94 -9.71 -12.76
C SER A 515 3.85 -10.56 -13.41
N ALA A 516 2.58 -10.34 -13.07
CA ALA A 516 1.45 -11.02 -13.71
C ALA A 516 1.29 -10.58 -15.18
N ILE A 517 1.37 -9.26 -15.46
CA ILE A 517 1.33 -8.72 -16.82
C ILE A 517 2.46 -9.30 -17.67
N ASP A 518 3.69 -9.36 -17.15
CA ASP A 518 4.83 -9.95 -17.87
C ASP A 518 4.57 -11.43 -18.24
N ILE A 519 3.97 -12.21 -17.35
CA ILE A 519 3.62 -13.61 -17.64
C ILE A 519 2.55 -13.68 -18.74
N TYR A 520 1.47 -12.88 -18.65
CA TYR A 520 0.40 -12.92 -19.64
C TYR A 520 0.84 -12.39 -21.01
N VAL A 521 1.74 -11.40 -21.05
CA VAL A 521 2.36 -10.92 -22.30
C VAL A 521 3.21 -12.02 -22.92
N LYS A 522 3.99 -12.77 -22.14
CA LYS A 522 4.76 -13.92 -22.63
C LYS A 522 3.89 -15.04 -23.15
N LEU A 523 2.78 -15.35 -22.46
CA LEU A 523 1.81 -16.35 -22.90
C LEU A 523 1.11 -15.95 -24.20
N PHE A 524 0.90 -14.66 -24.45
CA PHE A 524 0.38 -14.16 -25.71
C PHE A 524 1.41 -14.29 -26.84
N ASP A 525 2.66 -13.90 -26.59
CA ASP A 525 3.74 -13.95 -27.58
C ASP A 525 4.14 -15.39 -27.92
N ASP A 526 4.14 -16.28 -26.93
CA ASP A 526 4.46 -17.70 -27.09
C ASP A 526 3.52 -18.58 -26.23
N PRO A 527 2.40 -19.05 -26.81
CA PRO A 527 1.46 -19.92 -26.11
C PRO A 527 2.06 -21.26 -25.66
N SER A 528 3.19 -21.69 -26.22
CA SER A 528 3.86 -22.95 -25.81
C SER A 528 4.40 -22.87 -24.38
N THR A 529 4.69 -21.67 -23.91
CA THR A 529 5.10 -21.39 -22.52
C THR A 529 4.07 -21.84 -21.48
N ALA A 530 2.80 -21.94 -21.85
CA ALA A 530 1.74 -22.49 -20.97
C ALA A 530 1.99 -23.95 -20.59
N ASN A 531 2.63 -24.72 -21.48
CA ASN A 531 2.88 -26.15 -21.24
C ASN A 531 4.08 -26.42 -20.34
N GLY A 532 4.89 -25.39 -20.01
CA GLY A 532 6.10 -25.44 -19.18
C GLY A 532 7.11 -26.48 -19.70
N ASP A 533 8.39 -26.15 -19.66
CA ASP A 533 9.50 -27.15 -19.84
C ASP A 533 9.60 -28.11 -18.63
N LEU A 534 8.46 -28.52 -18.05
CA LEU A 534 8.47 -29.52 -16.99
C LEU A 534 8.81 -30.86 -17.60
N SER A 535 9.93 -31.43 -17.19
CA SER A 535 10.29 -32.80 -17.55
C SER A 535 9.16 -33.75 -17.11
N ASP A 536 8.95 -34.83 -17.83
CA ASP A 536 7.97 -35.86 -17.46
C ASP A 536 8.15 -36.37 -16.02
N ALA A 537 9.37 -36.29 -15.49
CA ALA A 537 9.71 -36.61 -14.11
C ALA A 537 9.12 -35.58 -13.12
N ASP A 538 9.16 -34.29 -13.45
CA ASP A 538 8.60 -33.23 -12.61
C ASP A 538 7.08 -33.22 -12.65
N LYS A 539 6.46 -33.53 -13.80
CA LYS A 539 5.00 -33.72 -13.91
C LYS A 539 4.55 -34.87 -13.01
N LYS A 540 5.21 -36.04 -13.07
CA LYS A 540 4.91 -37.19 -12.21
C LYS A 540 5.14 -36.90 -10.71
N LYS A 541 6.13 -36.06 -10.37
CA LYS A 541 6.42 -35.68 -8.99
C LYS A 541 5.37 -34.69 -8.45
N ALA A 542 4.91 -33.75 -9.30
CA ALA A 542 3.83 -32.83 -8.99
C ALA A 542 2.47 -33.56 -8.84
N GLU A 543 2.15 -34.47 -9.74
CA GLU A 543 0.93 -35.31 -9.64
C GLU A 543 0.94 -36.20 -8.37
N LYS A 544 2.10 -36.79 -8.02
CA LYS A 544 2.24 -37.58 -6.81
C LYS A 544 2.11 -36.75 -5.55
N LYS A 545 2.59 -35.48 -5.58
CA LYS A 545 2.43 -34.53 -4.46
C LYS A 545 0.98 -34.08 -4.31
N ALA A 546 0.34 -33.70 -5.41
CA ALA A 546 -1.08 -33.32 -5.44
C ALA A 546 -1.99 -34.47 -4.97
N ARG A 547 -1.68 -35.71 -5.36
CA ARG A 547 -2.41 -36.90 -4.90
C ARG A 547 -2.23 -37.13 -3.40
N LYS A 548 -1.02 -37.00 -2.87
CA LYS A 548 -0.76 -37.10 -1.41
C LYS A 548 -1.46 -36.00 -0.61
N GLU A 549 -1.47 -34.77 -1.13
CA GLU A 549 -2.19 -33.66 -0.51
C GLU A 549 -3.69 -33.90 -0.51
N LYS A 550 -4.23 -34.44 -1.60
CA LYS A 550 -5.64 -34.80 -1.71
C LYS A 550 -6.01 -35.95 -0.76
N GLU A 551 -5.19 -36.99 -0.68
CA GLU A 551 -5.36 -38.12 0.25
C GLU A 551 -5.27 -37.63 1.72
N LYS A 552 -4.37 -36.68 2.03
CA LYS A 552 -4.26 -36.09 3.36
C LYS A 552 -5.48 -35.20 3.69
N ALA A 553 -5.94 -34.38 2.74
CA ALA A 553 -7.12 -33.56 2.91
C ALA A 553 -8.40 -34.41 3.08
N GLU A 554 -8.51 -35.55 2.39
CA GLU A 554 -9.63 -36.50 2.59
C GLU A 554 -9.54 -37.24 3.95
N ALA A 555 -8.34 -37.54 4.41
CA ALA A 555 -8.13 -38.11 5.74
C ALA A 555 -8.47 -37.09 6.86
N ASP A 556 -8.05 -35.85 6.69
CA ASP A 556 -8.37 -34.75 7.61
C ASP A 556 -9.87 -34.42 7.59
N LYS A 557 -10.54 -34.52 6.42
CA LYS A 557 -12.00 -34.41 6.31
C LYS A 557 -12.74 -35.55 7.04
N LYS A 558 -12.24 -36.77 6.95
CA LYS A 558 -12.82 -37.92 7.66
C LYS A 558 -12.62 -37.79 9.18
N ALA A 559 -11.46 -37.32 9.63
CA ALA A 559 -11.18 -37.05 11.02
C ALA A 559 -12.05 -35.89 11.59
N ALA A 560 -12.21 -34.80 10.81
CA ALA A 560 -13.07 -33.68 11.15
C ALA A 560 -14.56 -34.05 11.14
N ALA A 561 -15.02 -34.89 10.21
CA ALA A 561 -16.39 -35.40 10.19
C ALA A 561 -16.70 -36.30 11.39
N ALA A 562 -15.73 -37.10 11.86
CA ALA A 562 -15.86 -37.89 13.07
C ALA A 562 -15.89 -37.05 14.34
N ALA A 563 -15.19 -35.90 14.36
CA ALA A 563 -15.21 -34.92 15.46
C ALA A 563 -16.46 -34.03 15.46
N LYS A 564 -17.11 -33.78 14.29
CA LYS A 564 -18.31 -32.95 14.12
C LYS A 564 -19.61 -33.59 14.62
N ALA A 565 -19.61 -34.86 15.00
CA ALA A 565 -20.78 -35.48 15.62
C ALA A 565 -21.11 -34.91 17.02
N THR A 566 -20.30 -33.96 17.55
CA THR A 566 -20.43 -33.43 18.91
C THR A 566 -20.38 -31.91 19.05
N ALA A 567 -20.37 -31.09 18.00
CA ALA A 567 -20.30 -29.62 18.13
C ALA A 567 -21.19 -28.88 17.14
N THR A 568 -22.10 -28.09 17.67
CA THR A 568 -22.91 -27.08 16.96
C THR A 568 -22.17 -25.76 16.93
N SER A 569 -21.61 -25.36 15.79
CA SER A 569 -21.25 -23.97 15.48
C SER A 569 -21.15 -23.76 13.98
N GLU A 570 -21.63 -22.59 13.52
CA GLU A 570 -21.66 -22.15 12.12
C GLU A 570 -20.25 -22.04 11.55
N ASP A 571 -19.79 -23.07 10.87
CA ASP A 571 -18.54 -23.03 10.11
C ASP A 571 -18.85 -22.63 8.65
N VAL A 572 -18.30 -21.50 8.25
CA VAL A 572 -18.20 -21.07 6.85
C VAL A 572 -17.47 -22.17 6.07
N VAL A 573 -18.17 -22.85 5.18
CA VAL A 573 -17.60 -23.86 4.27
C VAL A 573 -16.62 -23.14 3.36
N LYS A 574 -15.31 -23.19 3.66
CA LYS A 574 -14.27 -22.70 2.76
C LYS A 574 -14.29 -23.54 1.48
N LYS A 575 -14.44 -22.88 0.32
CA LYS A 575 -14.41 -23.55 -0.99
C LYS A 575 -13.07 -24.26 -1.16
N GLU A 576 -13.12 -25.49 -1.60
CA GLU A 576 -11.95 -26.28 -1.99
C GLU A 576 -11.26 -25.60 -3.17
N ASP A 577 -9.91 -25.51 -3.16
CA ASP A 577 -9.14 -24.96 -4.27
C ASP A 577 -9.20 -25.93 -5.46
N THR A 578 -9.91 -25.55 -6.50
CA THR A 578 -10.14 -26.38 -7.70
C THR A 578 -8.97 -26.38 -8.66
N ASP A 579 -8.04 -25.40 -8.55
CA ASP A 579 -6.85 -25.26 -9.41
C ASP A 579 -5.57 -25.12 -8.57
N PRO A 580 -5.11 -26.18 -7.88
CA PRO A 580 -3.93 -26.10 -6.99
C PRO A 580 -2.64 -25.67 -7.69
N GLN A 581 -2.49 -25.96 -8.98
CA GLN A 581 -1.29 -25.68 -9.78
C GLN A 581 -1.40 -24.39 -10.61
N GLY A 582 -2.58 -23.76 -10.66
CA GLY A 582 -2.80 -22.56 -11.47
C GLY A 582 -2.85 -22.83 -12.97
N GLU A 583 -3.20 -24.07 -13.37
CA GLU A 583 -3.27 -24.43 -14.78
C GLU A 583 -4.39 -23.72 -15.53
N GLU A 584 -5.53 -23.46 -14.87
CA GLU A 584 -6.64 -22.72 -15.47
C GLU A 584 -6.26 -21.28 -15.79
N LEU A 585 -5.40 -20.66 -14.97
CA LEU A 585 -4.87 -19.31 -15.21
C LEU A 585 -3.98 -19.25 -16.46
N LEU A 586 -3.30 -20.35 -16.80
CA LEU A 586 -2.47 -20.46 -18.00
C LEU A 586 -3.28 -20.78 -19.27
N LYS A 587 -4.40 -21.49 -19.13
CA LYS A 587 -5.26 -21.92 -20.24
C LYS A 587 -6.27 -20.85 -20.69
N THR A 588 -6.05 -19.60 -20.29
CA THR A 588 -6.93 -18.49 -20.70
C THR A 588 -6.98 -18.33 -22.22
N LYS A 589 -8.18 -18.06 -22.74
CA LYS A 589 -8.39 -17.82 -24.19
C LYS A 589 -7.84 -16.45 -24.65
N ASP A 590 -7.77 -15.49 -23.73
CA ASP A 590 -7.28 -14.13 -24.00
C ASP A 590 -6.34 -13.66 -22.88
N PRO A 591 -5.03 -13.98 -22.98
CA PRO A 591 -4.04 -13.55 -22.00
C PRO A 591 -3.96 -12.03 -21.83
N LEU A 592 -4.20 -11.26 -22.91
CA LEU A 592 -4.15 -9.80 -22.83
C LEU A 592 -5.37 -9.21 -22.12
N ALA A 593 -6.53 -9.86 -22.15
CA ALA A 593 -7.68 -9.45 -21.35
C ALA A 593 -7.41 -9.71 -19.85
N GLU A 594 -6.76 -10.83 -19.51
CA GLU A 594 -6.32 -11.09 -18.14
C GLU A 594 -5.28 -10.05 -17.68
N ALA A 595 -4.30 -9.72 -18.52
CA ALA A 595 -3.32 -8.66 -18.22
C ALA A 595 -3.99 -7.31 -17.94
N MET A 596 -5.08 -6.97 -18.63
CA MET A 596 -5.82 -5.72 -18.40
C MET A 596 -6.43 -5.62 -17.01
N LYS A 597 -6.78 -6.73 -16.36
CA LYS A 597 -7.30 -6.72 -14.97
C LYS A 597 -6.28 -6.12 -13.99
N TYR A 598 -5.00 -6.36 -14.23
CA TYR A 598 -3.88 -5.81 -13.43
C TYR A 598 -3.44 -4.44 -13.93
N LEU A 599 -3.48 -4.21 -15.25
CA LEU A 599 -2.99 -2.98 -15.87
C LEU A 599 -3.92 -1.79 -15.63
N SER A 600 -5.24 -1.97 -15.76
CA SER A 600 -6.20 -0.85 -15.64
C SER A 600 -6.05 -0.12 -14.31
N PRO A 601 -5.99 -0.79 -13.14
CA PRO A 601 -5.76 -0.10 -11.87
C PRO A 601 -4.38 0.56 -11.75
N LEU A 602 -3.34 0.02 -12.41
CA LEU A 602 -2.02 0.65 -12.42
C LEU A 602 -2.04 1.99 -13.17
N LEU A 603 -2.71 2.04 -14.33
CA LEU A 603 -2.82 3.27 -15.12
C LEU A 603 -3.70 4.32 -14.45
N GLU A 604 -4.73 3.88 -13.70
CA GLU A 604 -5.65 4.76 -12.97
C GLU A 604 -5.01 5.33 -11.71
N HIS A 605 -4.45 4.47 -10.85
CA HIS A 605 -3.97 4.86 -9.53
C HIS A 605 -2.47 5.20 -9.47
N SER A 606 -1.67 4.75 -10.44
CA SER A 606 -0.22 5.00 -10.51
C SER A 606 0.23 5.57 -11.86
N PRO A 607 -0.45 6.63 -12.39
CA PRO A 607 -0.15 7.18 -13.71
C PRO A 607 1.24 7.80 -13.83
N LEU A 608 1.81 8.26 -12.71
CA LEU A 608 3.15 8.85 -12.65
C LEU A 608 4.28 7.83 -12.46
N ASN A 609 3.96 6.54 -12.44
CA ASN A 609 4.97 5.49 -12.38
C ASN A 609 5.34 5.06 -13.81
N ILE A 610 6.59 5.27 -14.20
CA ILE A 610 7.08 4.95 -15.55
C ILE A 610 6.84 3.50 -15.94
N LYS A 611 7.00 2.54 -14.99
CA LYS A 611 6.77 1.12 -15.23
C LYS A 611 5.31 0.81 -15.56
N SER A 612 4.35 1.55 -14.97
CA SER A 612 2.93 1.41 -15.30
C SER A 612 2.68 1.78 -16.77
N GLN A 613 3.29 2.88 -17.21
CA GLN A 613 3.16 3.34 -18.59
C GLN A 613 3.86 2.40 -19.59
N GLN A 614 5.05 1.92 -19.25
CA GLN A 614 5.78 0.94 -20.06
C GLN A 614 5.00 -0.38 -20.20
N ALA A 615 4.43 -0.89 -19.10
CA ALA A 615 3.58 -2.09 -19.14
C ALA A 615 2.30 -1.84 -19.98
N GLY A 616 1.70 -0.65 -19.84
CA GLY A 616 0.57 -0.22 -20.67
C GLY A 616 0.89 -0.26 -22.16
N PHE A 617 2.03 0.30 -22.55
CA PHE A 617 2.50 0.24 -23.92
C PHE A 617 2.58 -1.21 -24.42
N GLU A 618 3.23 -2.11 -23.68
CA GLU A 618 3.41 -3.51 -24.07
C GLU A 618 2.09 -4.25 -24.33
N VAL A 619 1.10 -4.03 -23.45
CA VAL A 619 -0.21 -4.66 -23.60
C VAL A 619 -1.01 -4.04 -24.73
N PHE A 620 -1.05 -2.71 -24.84
CA PHE A 620 -1.86 -2.03 -25.85
C PHE A 620 -1.34 -2.24 -27.28
N VAL A 621 -0.02 -2.28 -27.49
CA VAL A 621 0.54 -2.58 -28.82
C VAL A 621 0.13 -3.98 -29.30
N ARG A 622 0.19 -5.00 -28.40
CA ARG A 622 -0.24 -6.37 -28.72
C ARG A 622 -1.74 -6.50 -28.95
N ARG A 623 -2.53 -5.66 -28.30
CA ARG A 623 -3.97 -5.54 -28.53
C ARG A 623 -4.32 -4.69 -29.75
N GLU A 624 -3.34 -4.22 -30.51
CA GLU A 624 -3.48 -3.32 -31.66
C GLU A 624 -4.20 -1.99 -31.31
N LYS A 625 -4.12 -1.58 -30.03
CA LYS A 625 -4.69 -0.33 -29.52
C LYS A 625 -3.61 0.77 -29.52
N TYR A 626 -3.27 1.29 -30.70
CA TYR A 626 -2.13 2.19 -30.87
C TYR A 626 -2.29 3.55 -30.19
N LEU A 627 -3.49 4.12 -30.10
CA LEU A 627 -3.73 5.39 -29.40
C LEU A 627 -3.49 5.28 -27.88
N PRO A 628 -4.05 4.28 -27.15
CA PRO A 628 -3.68 4.04 -25.77
C PRO A 628 -2.19 3.75 -25.58
N ALA A 629 -1.56 3.01 -26.53
CA ALA A 629 -0.12 2.74 -26.47
C ALA A 629 0.69 4.05 -26.58
N LEU A 630 0.34 4.93 -27.51
CA LEU A 630 0.95 6.25 -27.66
C LEU A 630 0.74 7.11 -26.41
N LYS A 631 -0.47 7.12 -25.85
CA LYS A 631 -0.76 7.85 -24.60
C LYS A 631 0.16 7.40 -23.46
N CYS A 632 0.36 6.09 -23.31
CA CYS A 632 1.30 5.55 -22.31
C CYS A 632 2.74 6.00 -22.61
N LEU A 633 3.16 5.96 -23.87
CA LEU A 633 4.50 6.35 -24.27
C LEU A 633 4.79 7.84 -24.03
N VAL A 634 3.84 8.72 -24.38
CA VAL A 634 3.91 10.16 -24.08
C VAL A 634 3.98 10.42 -22.59
N ALA A 635 3.17 9.71 -21.80
CA ALA A 635 3.20 9.81 -20.33
C ALA A 635 4.55 9.35 -19.77
N ALA A 636 5.10 8.22 -20.26
CA ALA A 636 6.40 7.72 -19.83
C ALA A 636 7.53 8.69 -20.18
N SER A 637 7.51 9.27 -21.39
CA SER A 637 8.50 10.27 -21.84
C SER A 637 8.47 11.56 -21.02
N LYS A 638 7.29 11.98 -20.54
CA LYS A 638 7.16 13.13 -19.62
C LYS A 638 7.75 12.86 -18.24
N ILE A 639 7.76 11.59 -17.80
CA ILE A 639 8.36 11.19 -16.53
C ILE A 639 9.88 11.11 -16.67
N ASP A 640 10.38 10.41 -17.68
CA ASP A 640 11.81 10.33 -18.00
C ASP A 640 12.00 10.12 -19.52
N SER A 641 12.38 11.18 -20.20
CA SER A 641 12.66 11.16 -21.64
C SER A 641 13.95 10.41 -21.99
N ASN A 642 14.84 10.19 -21.03
CA ASN A 642 16.12 9.51 -21.24
C ASN A 642 16.08 8.01 -20.97
N ASP A 643 14.97 7.49 -20.42
CA ASP A 643 14.81 6.07 -20.15
C ASP A 643 15.00 5.21 -21.41
N ALA A 644 15.84 4.18 -21.28
CA ALA A 644 16.20 3.30 -22.42
C ALA A 644 14.99 2.55 -22.98
N THR A 645 14.07 2.10 -22.10
CA THR A 645 12.86 1.38 -22.50
C THR A 645 11.90 2.28 -23.26
N VAL A 646 11.77 3.55 -22.85
CA VAL A 646 10.94 4.54 -23.56
C VAL A 646 11.46 4.75 -24.98
N LYS A 647 12.78 4.90 -25.14
CA LYS A 647 13.43 5.04 -26.46
C LYS A 647 13.20 3.80 -27.34
N GLU A 648 13.36 2.61 -26.78
CA GLU A 648 13.10 1.35 -27.49
C GLU A 648 11.64 1.23 -27.92
N GLN A 649 10.70 1.49 -27.01
CA GLN A 649 9.27 1.44 -27.28
C GLN A 649 8.85 2.47 -28.35
N THR A 650 9.44 3.67 -28.32
CA THR A 650 9.24 4.69 -29.35
C THR A 650 9.69 4.18 -30.73
N ALA A 651 10.88 3.60 -30.80
CA ALA A 651 11.41 3.03 -32.04
C ALA A 651 10.53 1.88 -32.57
N ARG A 652 10.03 1.02 -31.67
CA ARG A 652 9.08 -0.07 -32.02
C ARG A 652 7.78 0.47 -32.57
N LEU A 653 7.18 1.47 -31.97
CA LEU A 653 5.92 2.05 -32.44
C LEU A 653 6.09 2.69 -33.82
N ARG A 654 7.21 3.42 -34.05
CA ARG A 654 7.58 3.98 -35.36
C ARG A 654 7.74 2.90 -36.43
N LYS A 655 8.35 1.75 -36.08
CA LYS A 655 8.55 0.61 -37.02
C LYS A 655 7.25 -0.11 -37.33
N THR A 656 6.43 -0.41 -36.33
CA THR A 656 5.14 -1.11 -36.47
C THR A 656 4.22 -0.34 -37.41
N ARG A 657 4.25 0.97 -37.37
CA ARG A 657 3.44 1.83 -38.20
C ARG A 657 3.87 1.81 -39.70
N LYS A 658 5.14 1.65 -40.00
CA LYS A 658 5.61 1.50 -41.38
C LYS A 658 5.14 0.21 -42.04
N LEU A 659 4.76 -0.80 -41.24
CA LEU A 659 4.29 -2.11 -41.71
C LEU A 659 2.76 -2.20 -41.83
N THR A 660 1.99 -1.33 -41.15
CA THR A 660 0.52 -1.42 -41.06
C THR A 660 -0.18 -0.49 -42.08
N ILE A 661 0.16 -0.58 -43.34
CA ILE A 661 -0.57 0.10 -44.45
C ILE A 661 -1.68 -0.80 -45.04
N VAL A 662 -2.03 -1.88 -44.36
CA VAL A 662 -3.14 -2.76 -44.78
C VAL A 662 -4.33 -2.55 -43.83
N PRO A 663 -5.52 -2.15 -44.31
CA PRO A 663 -6.70 -2.01 -43.45
C PRO A 663 -7.13 -3.37 -42.94
N SER A 664 -6.91 -3.69 -41.71
CA SER A 664 -7.50 -4.87 -41.08
C SER A 664 -8.99 -4.62 -40.80
N SER A 665 -9.81 -5.66 -40.96
CA SER A 665 -11.27 -5.62 -40.74
C SER A 665 -11.67 -5.21 -39.31
N HIS A 666 -10.76 -5.20 -38.36
CA HIS A 666 -10.93 -4.78 -36.95
C HIS A 666 -10.93 -3.26 -36.74
N SER A 667 -10.48 -2.48 -37.73
CA SER A 667 -10.50 -1.01 -37.67
C SER A 667 -11.92 -0.42 -37.65
N ARG A 668 -12.94 -1.14 -38.13
CA ARG A 668 -14.32 -0.64 -38.21
C ARG A 668 -14.98 -0.42 -36.85
N HIS A 669 -14.74 -1.29 -35.88
CA HIS A 669 -15.35 -1.15 -34.54
C HIS A 669 -14.79 0.04 -33.74
N LEU A 670 -13.57 0.46 -33.99
CA LEU A 670 -13.00 1.68 -33.40
C LEU A 670 -13.56 2.96 -34.04
N THR A 671 -13.82 2.92 -35.37
CA THR A 671 -14.42 4.02 -36.11
C THR A 671 -15.85 4.32 -35.63
N ASP A 672 -16.66 3.30 -35.40
CA ASP A 672 -18.07 3.47 -35.03
C ASP A 672 -18.26 4.06 -33.62
N ASN A 673 -17.42 3.65 -32.65
CA ASN A 673 -17.49 4.17 -31.27
C ASN A 673 -16.98 5.61 -31.12
N ILE A 674 -16.03 6.03 -31.96
CA ILE A 674 -15.49 7.41 -31.91
C ILE A 674 -16.37 8.37 -32.74
N GLN A 675 -17.00 7.90 -33.81
CA GLN A 675 -17.99 8.70 -34.55
C GLN A 675 -19.18 9.10 -33.70
N THR A 676 -19.61 8.23 -32.76
CA THR A 676 -20.72 8.53 -31.84
C THR A 676 -20.36 9.56 -30.77
N VAL A 677 -19.07 9.72 -30.43
CA VAL A 677 -18.62 10.63 -29.35
C VAL A 677 -18.19 12.02 -29.88
N SER A 678 -17.70 12.13 -31.11
CA SER A 678 -17.04 13.35 -31.59
C SER A 678 -17.75 14.12 -32.70
N GLY A 679 -18.82 13.58 -33.31
CA GLY A 679 -19.54 14.25 -34.41
C GLY A 679 -18.68 14.56 -35.65
N LEU A 680 -17.60 13.86 -35.87
CA LEU A 680 -16.64 14.08 -36.97
C LEU A 680 -17.15 13.48 -38.27
N LYS A 681 -17.13 14.27 -39.34
CA LYS A 681 -17.63 13.92 -40.69
C LYS A 681 -16.60 13.29 -41.62
N GLU A 682 -15.33 13.05 -41.20
CA GLU A 682 -14.24 12.56 -42.04
C GLU A 682 -13.72 11.19 -41.60
N PRO A 683 -13.07 10.41 -42.51
CA PRO A 683 -12.57 9.09 -42.20
C PRO A 683 -11.49 9.15 -41.11
N LEU A 684 -11.84 8.55 -39.99
CA LEU A 684 -11.07 8.52 -38.74
C LEU A 684 -9.63 7.95 -38.86
N PRO A 685 -9.31 6.99 -39.73
CA PRO A 685 -7.95 6.42 -39.82
C PRO A 685 -6.86 7.43 -40.17
N GLU A 686 -7.15 8.43 -40.97
CA GLU A 686 -6.15 9.45 -41.34
C GLU A 686 -5.88 10.46 -40.25
N LYS A 687 -6.91 10.94 -39.57
CA LYS A 687 -6.75 11.84 -38.40
C LYS A 687 -6.05 11.18 -37.24
N ILE A 688 -6.34 9.91 -36.97
CA ILE A 688 -5.60 9.13 -35.95
C ILE A 688 -4.12 9.01 -36.33
N LYS A 689 -3.86 8.80 -37.61
CA LYS A 689 -2.50 8.71 -38.15
C LYS A 689 -1.75 10.04 -38.00
N GLU A 690 -2.39 11.15 -38.31
CA GLU A 690 -1.82 12.50 -38.14
C GLU A 690 -1.52 12.83 -36.68
N VAL A 691 -2.43 12.49 -35.74
CA VAL A 691 -2.22 12.68 -34.33
C VAL A 691 -1.05 11.81 -33.81
N ILE A 692 -1.00 10.56 -34.24
CA ILE A 692 0.11 9.67 -33.87
C ILE A 692 1.43 10.20 -34.43
N ASP A 693 1.46 10.72 -35.67
CA ASP A 693 2.66 11.29 -36.29
C ASP A 693 3.14 12.57 -35.60
N ALA A 694 2.20 13.46 -35.29
CA ALA A 694 2.51 14.70 -34.60
C ALA A 694 3.10 14.41 -33.21
N GLU A 695 2.48 13.53 -32.43
CA GLU A 695 2.95 13.18 -31.09
C GLU A 695 4.26 12.37 -31.13
N LEU A 696 4.41 11.43 -32.07
CA LEU A 696 5.67 10.69 -32.25
C LEU A 696 6.85 11.59 -32.66
N ALA A 697 6.60 12.71 -33.35
CA ALA A 697 7.64 13.68 -33.71
C ALA A 697 8.18 14.40 -32.44
N THR A 698 7.40 14.52 -31.40
CA THR A 698 7.80 15.16 -30.12
C THR A 698 8.54 14.21 -29.18
N LEU A 699 8.52 12.91 -29.44
CA LEU A 699 9.15 11.92 -28.58
C LEU A 699 10.63 11.70 -28.94
N PRO A 700 11.48 11.39 -27.97
CA PRO A 700 12.91 11.19 -28.13
C PRO A 700 13.29 10.03 -29.05
#